data_7361566e9f5950e0d1aa083cd4ddc044
#
_entry.id   7361566e9f5950e0d1aa083cd4ddc044
#
_cell.length_a   1.000
_cell.length_b   1.000
_cell.length_c   1.000
_cell.angle_alpha   90.00
_cell.angle_beta   90.00
_cell.angle_gamma   90.00
#
_symmetry.space_group_name_H-M   'P 1'
#
loop_
_entity.id
_entity.type
_entity.pdbx_description
1 polymer ?
#
loop_
_entity_poly.entity_id
_entity_poly.type
_entity_poly.pdbx_seq_one_letter_code
_entity_poly.pdbx_strand_id
1 'polypeptide(L)'
;MKFVVADSFISSLARLTNEAKKAAKITTFDLFANPANPGMRFHRLDRAQDKNFWSVRVNADLRIIVHRLEDSLLLCYVGHHDEAYAWAERRKIEIHPETGALQVVEIRERVEEVVITRPTAGQKIPLANCPDDLLLSYGVPAEWLSAVKQADEDALLTLAGHLPGEAGEAILELATGGKPAPRPVVVGGDAFAHPDAQRRFRLMTDIEELKRALEYPWDKWTIFLHPAQREWVEKDFNGPARVAGSAGTGKTIVALHRAAFLARAHPDARVLLTTFSDALASALQGQFQRLIAGEPRVAERVDIRALNAIGEHLYTLHFGAPRLVTRETLRQYLAEAAQGGPAARFSAAFLLDEWAEVVDAWQLKRWEDYRNVPRLGRKTRLPEARRAELWAVFEVVNHRLAGEGWLTHAGMFARLAEAIRDRPPYDFVIVDEAQDISIPQLRFLAAFDAKAPNRLFFAGDLGQRIFQQPFSWAALGVDVRGRSRTLRVNYRTSHQIRTQADKLLAPQLTDVDGNVEDRRGTVSVFNGPPPVIRVFDNEGQESAAVAGWLKERMRESAAPSEIGIIVRAEAQIPRARRAAELAGLSSNVLDERVQIQPDCVSICTMPLAKGLEFRCVAVMACDDEVIPLQSRIEDIADESDLEEVYNTERHLLYVACTRARDALHVSAVAPASEFLSDLLQ
;
A
#
# COMPACT_ATOMS: atom_id res chain seq x y z
N MET A 1 5.00 24.95 30.02
CA MET A 1 4.53 23.56 30.14
C MET A 1 4.34 23.02 28.73
N LYS A 2 5.01 21.93 28.37
CA LYS A 2 4.86 21.28 27.06
C LYS A 2 3.49 20.61 26.99
N PHE A 3 2.76 20.82 25.91
CA PHE A 3 1.49 20.12 25.65
C PHE A 3 1.70 19.05 24.60
N VAL A 4 1.47 17.81 24.96
CA VAL A 4 1.80 16.66 24.14
C VAL A 4 0.56 15.80 23.93
N VAL A 5 0.35 15.29 22.73
CA VAL A 5 -0.76 14.41 22.40
C VAL A 5 -0.21 13.05 21.96
N ALA A 6 -0.68 11.98 22.63
CA ALA A 6 -0.35 10.62 22.27
C ALA A 6 -1.20 10.10 21.10
N ASP A 7 -0.66 9.14 20.35
CA ASP A 7 -1.38 8.41 19.30
C ASP A 7 -2.59 7.64 19.84
N SER A 8 -2.46 7.07 21.04
CA SER A 8 -3.56 6.38 21.74
C SER A 8 -4.75 7.31 22.05
N PHE A 9 -4.48 8.60 22.36
CA PHE A 9 -5.54 9.61 22.52
C PHE A 9 -6.27 9.86 21.20
N ILE A 10 -5.53 10.06 20.13
CA ILE A 10 -6.10 10.31 18.80
C ILE A 10 -6.92 9.10 18.33
N SER A 11 -6.38 7.90 18.49
CA SER A 11 -7.06 6.65 18.11
C SER A 11 -8.34 6.41 18.92
N SER A 12 -8.33 6.69 20.20
CA SER A 12 -9.52 6.57 21.06
C SER A 12 -10.55 7.66 20.73
N LEU A 13 -10.12 8.89 20.46
CA LEU A 13 -11.00 9.98 20.01
C LEU A 13 -11.73 9.62 18.72
N ALA A 14 -11.05 8.96 17.78
CA ALA A 14 -11.64 8.53 16.51
C ALA A 14 -12.78 7.51 16.67
N ARG A 15 -12.79 6.73 17.75
CA ARG A 15 -13.85 5.71 18.05
C ARG A 15 -15.10 6.28 18.68
N LEU A 16 -15.07 7.51 19.18
CA LEU A 16 -16.22 8.14 19.83
C LEU A 16 -17.30 8.52 18.81
N THR A 17 -18.55 8.66 19.29
CA THR A 17 -19.65 9.25 18.51
C THR A 17 -19.38 10.72 18.18
N ASN A 18 -20.03 11.28 17.18
CA ASN A 18 -19.83 12.66 16.75
C ASN A 18 -20.06 13.69 17.87
N GLU A 19 -21.07 13.48 18.71
CA GLU A 19 -21.33 14.37 19.87
C GLU A 19 -20.20 14.26 20.91
N ALA A 20 -19.80 13.02 21.24
CA ALA A 20 -18.72 12.75 22.18
C ALA A 20 -17.38 13.30 21.68
N LYS A 21 -17.08 13.17 20.37
CA LYS A 21 -15.90 13.78 19.72
C LYS A 21 -15.89 15.30 19.88
N LYS A 22 -17.03 15.95 19.63
CA LYS A 22 -17.15 17.41 19.76
C LYS A 22 -16.89 17.87 21.19
N ALA A 23 -17.48 17.20 22.18
CA ALA A 23 -17.26 17.52 23.58
C ALA A 23 -15.79 17.30 24.00
N ALA A 24 -15.17 16.17 23.60
CA ALA A 24 -13.78 15.88 23.90
C ALA A 24 -12.82 16.90 23.26
N LYS A 25 -13.07 17.31 22.01
CA LYS A 25 -12.27 18.34 21.32
C LYS A 25 -12.33 19.68 22.04
N ILE A 26 -13.53 20.15 22.46
CA ILE A 26 -13.67 21.38 23.22
C ILE A 26 -12.84 21.33 24.52
N THR A 27 -12.98 20.25 25.30
CA THR A 27 -12.20 20.07 26.53
C THR A 27 -10.70 20.03 26.25
N THR A 28 -10.28 19.45 25.12
CA THR A 28 -8.86 19.43 24.72
C THR A 28 -8.34 20.82 24.38
N PHE A 29 -9.11 21.66 23.69
CA PHE A 29 -8.77 23.06 23.42
C PHE A 29 -8.68 23.88 24.71
N ASP A 30 -9.61 23.68 25.64
CA ASP A 30 -9.60 24.34 26.95
C ASP A 30 -8.35 23.95 27.76
N LEU A 31 -7.97 22.68 27.75
CA LEU A 31 -6.73 22.18 28.36
C LEU A 31 -5.48 22.81 27.74
N PHE A 32 -5.46 22.96 26.41
CA PHE A 32 -4.35 23.59 25.70
C PHE A 32 -4.23 25.08 26.05
N ALA A 33 -5.37 25.80 26.05
CA ALA A 33 -5.41 27.24 26.30
C ALA A 33 -5.04 27.59 27.75
N ASN A 34 -5.49 26.79 28.73
CA ASN A 34 -5.22 27.00 30.14
C ASN A 34 -5.12 25.71 30.94
N PRO A 35 -3.94 25.04 30.91
CA PRO A 35 -3.72 23.77 31.61
C PRO A 35 -3.86 23.84 33.13
N ALA A 36 -3.79 25.05 33.70
CA ALA A 36 -3.90 25.29 35.13
C ALA A 36 -5.32 25.72 35.58
N ASN A 37 -6.30 25.72 34.69
CA ASN A 37 -7.66 26.17 35.00
C ASN A 37 -8.29 25.36 36.15
N PRO A 38 -8.66 25.96 37.28
CA PRO A 38 -9.29 25.27 38.42
C PRO A 38 -10.64 24.62 38.08
N GLY A 39 -11.32 25.12 37.01
CA GLY A 39 -12.57 24.53 36.50
C GLY A 39 -12.41 23.17 35.83
N MET A 40 -11.19 22.82 35.43
CA MET A 40 -10.80 21.52 34.91
C MET A 40 -10.62 20.55 36.05
N ARG A 41 -11.66 19.84 36.45
CA ARG A 41 -11.64 18.88 37.54
C ARG A 41 -10.68 17.72 37.26
N PHE A 42 -9.39 17.92 37.58
CA PHE A 42 -8.40 16.85 37.56
C PHE A 42 -8.60 15.91 38.75
N HIS A 43 -8.79 14.62 38.47
CA HIS A 43 -8.83 13.57 39.48
C HIS A 43 -7.63 12.65 39.30
N ARG A 44 -6.83 12.48 40.36
CA ARG A 44 -5.73 11.52 40.35
C ARG A 44 -6.28 10.10 40.30
N LEU A 45 -5.63 9.23 39.55
CA LEU A 45 -6.04 7.84 39.41
C LEU A 45 -5.29 6.98 40.45
N ASP A 46 -5.89 6.81 41.63
CA ASP A 46 -5.26 6.10 42.75
C ASP A 46 -4.99 4.61 42.46
N ARG A 47 -5.80 3.97 41.61
CA ARG A 47 -5.65 2.56 41.21
C ARG A 47 -4.61 2.35 40.10
N ALA A 48 -4.22 3.38 39.37
CA ALA A 48 -3.15 3.28 38.38
C ALA A 48 -1.81 3.06 39.08
N GLN A 49 -0.97 2.19 38.51
CA GLN A 49 0.40 1.96 39.01
C GLN A 49 1.26 3.21 38.82
N ASP A 50 1.13 3.84 37.65
CA ASP A 50 1.75 5.14 37.39
C ASP A 50 0.94 6.27 38.04
N LYS A 51 1.51 6.87 39.08
CA LYS A 51 0.85 7.91 39.88
C LYS A 51 0.76 9.28 39.21
N ASN A 52 1.33 9.43 38.03
CA ASN A 52 1.26 10.64 37.22
C ASN A 52 0.03 10.64 36.28
N PHE A 53 -0.76 9.55 36.24
CA PHE A 53 -2.02 9.57 35.53
C PHE A 53 -3.11 10.31 36.29
N TRP A 54 -3.82 11.17 35.58
CA TRP A 54 -4.97 11.93 36.02
C TRP A 54 -6.10 11.80 35.02
N SER A 55 -7.33 11.92 35.47
CA SER A 55 -8.48 12.02 34.59
C SER A 55 -9.03 13.44 34.59
N VAL A 56 -9.48 13.90 33.41
CA VAL A 56 -10.21 15.15 33.20
C VAL A 56 -11.62 14.82 32.76
N ARG A 57 -12.61 15.40 33.41
CA ARG A 57 -14.01 15.18 33.09
C ARG A 57 -14.41 15.99 31.86
N VAL A 58 -14.89 15.32 30.81
CA VAL A 58 -15.45 15.94 29.61
C VAL A 58 -16.95 16.22 29.83
N ASN A 59 -17.69 15.19 30.22
CA ASN A 59 -19.12 15.25 30.57
C ASN A 59 -19.46 14.23 31.66
N ALA A 60 -20.72 13.82 31.82
CA ALA A 60 -21.13 12.85 32.83
C ALA A 60 -20.40 11.52 32.70
N ASP A 61 -20.15 11.04 31.49
CA ASP A 61 -19.66 9.71 31.17
C ASP A 61 -18.23 9.69 30.60
N LEU A 62 -17.85 10.71 29.83
CA LEU A 62 -16.54 10.73 29.15
C LEU A 62 -15.41 11.30 30.02
N ARG A 63 -14.24 10.67 29.91
CA ARG A 63 -12.99 11.06 30.59
C ARG A 63 -11.84 11.14 29.59
N ILE A 64 -11.00 12.16 29.75
CA ILE A 64 -9.67 12.24 29.15
C ILE A 64 -8.65 11.79 30.18
N ILE A 65 -7.81 10.84 29.85
CA ILE A 65 -6.65 10.45 30.64
C ILE A 65 -5.45 11.28 30.25
N VAL A 66 -4.85 11.92 31.20
CA VAL A 66 -3.65 12.73 31.02
C VAL A 66 -2.53 12.21 31.92
N HIS A 67 -1.31 12.30 31.43
CA HIS A 67 -0.11 12.09 32.24
C HIS A 67 0.55 13.44 32.50
N ARG A 68 0.71 13.76 33.78
CA ARG A 68 1.16 15.08 34.21
C ARG A 68 2.54 14.99 34.83
N LEU A 69 3.52 15.69 34.28
CA LEU A 69 4.83 15.94 34.82
C LEU A 69 4.97 17.45 35.16
N GLU A 70 6.05 17.85 35.82
CA GLU A 70 6.26 19.26 36.24
C GLU A 70 6.23 20.24 35.07
N ASP A 71 6.79 19.84 33.91
CA ASP A 71 6.96 20.67 32.72
C ASP A 71 6.11 20.26 31.54
N SER A 72 5.33 19.16 31.63
CA SER A 72 4.56 18.63 30.53
C SER A 72 3.19 18.08 30.92
N LEU A 73 2.20 18.24 30.01
CA LEU A 73 0.88 17.63 30.05
C LEU A 73 0.70 16.79 28.78
N LEU A 74 0.61 15.47 28.97
CA LEU A 74 0.44 14.52 27.90
C LEU A 74 -0.99 13.98 27.89
N LEU A 75 -1.73 14.17 26.78
CA LEU A 75 -3.04 13.54 26.54
C LEU A 75 -2.83 12.09 26.07
N CYS A 76 -3.32 11.14 26.85
CA CYS A 76 -3.04 9.72 26.66
C CYS A 76 -4.19 8.94 26.04
N TYR A 77 -5.41 9.17 26.50
CA TYR A 77 -6.60 8.41 26.08
C TYR A 77 -7.88 9.21 26.33
N VAL A 78 -8.95 8.93 25.57
CA VAL A 78 -10.31 9.44 25.81
C VAL A 78 -11.33 8.33 25.57
N GLY A 79 -12.26 8.18 26.50
CA GLY A 79 -13.31 7.15 26.40
C GLY A 79 -14.33 7.26 27.51
N HIS A 80 -15.26 6.31 27.54
CA HIS A 80 -16.21 6.16 28.64
C HIS A 80 -15.46 5.91 29.95
N HIS A 81 -16.07 6.32 31.06
CA HIS A 81 -15.43 6.33 32.38
C HIS A 81 -14.67 5.04 32.70
N ASP A 82 -15.32 3.88 32.57
CA ASP A 82 -14.72 2.60 32.96
C ASP A 82 -13.61 2.16 31.99
N GLU A 83 -13.79 2.38 30.70
CA GLU A 83 -12.77 2.10 29.67
C GLU A 83 -11.52 2.96 29.86
N ALA A 84 -11.71 4.26 30.12
CA ALA A 84 -10.63 5.19 30.31
C ALA A 84 -9.80 4.84 31.57
N TYR A 85 -10.47 4.46 32.65
CA TYR A 85 -9.80 4.05 33.88
C TYR A 85 -9.08 2.70 33.72
N ALA A 86 -9.72 1.70 33.11
CA ALA A 86 -9.10 0.43 32.78
C ALA A 86 -7.87 0.58 31.88
N TRP A 87 -7.90 1.53 30.92
CA TRP A 87 -6.76 1.85 30.06
C TRP A 87 -5.57 2.33 30.89
N ALA A 88 -5.77 3.25 31.82
CA ALA A 88 -4.70 3.81 32.67
C ALA A 88 -4.17 2.82 33.72
N GLU A 89 -5.05 1.96 34.27
CA GLU A 89 -4.67 0.94 35.25
C GLU A 89 -3.74 -0.14 34.68
N ARG A 90 -3.81 -0.38 33.37
CA ARG A 90 -3.01 -1.39 32.66
C ARG A 90 -1.70 -0.85 32.08
N ARG A 91 -1.42 0.44 32.20
CA ARG A 91 -0.28 1.09 31.53
C ARG A 91 0.51 1.98 32.45
N LYS A 92 1.77 2.17 32.07
CA LYS A 92 2.67 3.17 32.65
C LYS A 92 3.42 3.91 31.54
N ILE A 93 3.89 5.11 31.84
CA ILE A 93 4.75 5.88 30.95
C ILE A 93 6.14 5.95 31.58
N GLU A 94 7.13 5.44 30.88
CA GLU A 94 8.51 5.41 31.38
C GLU A 94 9.52 5.74 30.29
N ILE A 95 10.71 6.19 30.71
CA ILE A 95 11.83 6.37 29.82
C ILE A 95 12.59 5.04 29.78
N HIS A 96 12.75 4.49 28.57
CA HIS A 96 13.47 3.23 28.39
C HIS A 96 14.95 3.39 28.78
N PRO A 97 15.50 2.53 29.66
CA PRO A 97 16.82 2.72 30.24
C PRO A 97 17.96 2.71 29.22
N GLU A 98 17.86 1.88 28.18
CA GLU A 98 18.93 1.73 27.18
C GLU A 98 18.80 2.74 26.04
N THR A 99 17.58 3.01 25.55
CA THR A 99 17.38 3.88 24.38
C THR A 99 17.14 5.33 24.76
N GLY A 100 16.67 5.62 25.98
CA GLY A 100 16.27 6.96 26.42
C GLY A 100 14.94 7.44 25.84
N ALA A 101 14.22 6.61 25.10
CA ALA A 101 12.92 6.93 24.52
C ALA A 101 11.80 6.91 25.57
N LEU A 102 10.89 7.88 25.54
CA LEU A 102 9.66 7.82 26.31
C LEU A 102 8.72 6.78 25.68
N GLN A 103 8.19 5.88 26.49
CA GLN A 103 7.34 4.77 26.05
C GLN A 103 6.06 4.68 26.87
N VAL A 104 4.95 4.27 26.22
CA VAL A 104 3.76 3.75 26.90
C VAL A 104 3.91 2.23 26.95
N VAL A 105 4.04 1.69 28.15
CA VAL A 105 4.27 0.26 28.39
C VAL A 105 3.04 -0.36 29.03
N GLU A 106 2.59 -1.48 28.50
CA GLU A 106 1.55 -2.30 29.14
C GLU A 106 2.16 -3.13 30.27
N ILE A 107 1.54 -3.06 31.44
CA ILE A 107 1.98 -3.76 32.65
C ILE A 107 1.62 -5.24 32.51
N ARG A 108 2.61 -6.12 32.38
CA ARG A 108 2.43 -7.54 32.10
C ARG A 108 1.50 -8.26 33.09
N GLU A 109 1.61 -7.93 34.39
CA GLU A 109 0.81 -8.56 35.45
C GLU A 109 -0.69 -8.23 35.37
N ARG A 110 -1.09 -7.24 34.57
CA ARG A 110 -2.46 -6.76 34.40
C ARG A 110 -3.02 -7.02 33.00
N VAL A 111 -2.26 -7.64 32.12
CA VAL A 111 -2.72 -8.13 30.82
C VAL A 111 -3.39 -9.49 31.07
N GLU A 112 -4.72 -9.52 31.06
CA GLU A 112 -5.48 -10.76 31.10
C GLU A 112 -5.21 -11.53 29.81
N GLU A 113 -4.62 -12.74 29.95
CA GLU A 113 -4.37 -13.71 28.90
C GLU A 113 -3.43 -13.31 27.75
N VAL A 114 -2.13 -13.13 28.05
CA VAL A 114 -1.16 -13.66 27.11
C VAL A 114 -1.03 -15.16 27.44
N VAL A 115 -1.85 -15.99 26.83
CA VAL A 115 -1.68 -17.44 26.86
C VAL A 115 -0.38 -17.73 26.11
N ILE A 116 0.74 -17.75 26.84
CA ILE A 116 1.97 -18.37 26.35
C ILE A 116 1.64 -19.87 26.39
N THR A 117 1.06 -20.35 25.30
CA THR A 117 0.94 -21.79 25.06
C THR A 117 2.36 -22.33 25.11
N ARG A 118 2.66 -23.23 26.05
CA ARG A 118 3.98 -23.89 26.07
C ARG A 118 4.16 -24.55 24.71
N PRO A 119 5.27 -24.22 24.00
CA PRO A 119 5.47 -24.72 22.65
C PRO A 119 5.34 -26.26 22.66
N THR A 120 4.51 -26.77 21.77
CA THR A 120 4.39 -28.21 21.53
C THR A 120 5.74 -28.71 20.97
N ALA A 121 6.16 -29.90 21.35
CA ALA A 121 7.45 -30.44 20.91
C ALA A 121 7.60 -30.40 19.38
N GLY A 122 8.52 -29.54 18.89
CA GLY A 122 8.78 -29.33 17.45
C GLY A 122 8.50 -27.90 16.97
N GLN A 123 7.88 -27.01 17.73
CA GLN A 123 7.69 -25.60 17.37
C GLN A 123 9.01 -24.80 17.47
N LYS A 124 9.26 -23.97 16.49
CA LYS A 124 10.44 -23.09 16.44
C LYS A 124 10.23 -21.89 17.34
N ILE A 125 11.15 -21.64 18.28
CA ILE A 125 11.17 -20.43 19.11
C ILE A 125 12.23 -19.49 18.52
N PRO A 126 11.82 -18.47 17.75
CA PRO A 126 12.75 -17.69 16.92
C PRO A 126 13.78 -16.91 17.74
N LEU A 127 13.39 -16.40 18.92
CA LEU A 127 14.21 -15.51 19.75
C LEU A 127 14.77 -16.15 21.01
N ALA A 128 14.70 -17.48 21.17
CA ALA A 128 15.18 -18.18 22.37
C ALA A 128 16.64 -17.87 22.74
N ASN A 129 17.50 -17.75 21.75
CA ASN A 129 18.93 -17.51 21.92
C ASN A 129 19.33 -16.04 21.73
N CYS A 130 18.35 -15.13 21.62
CA CYS A 130 18.64 -13.70 21.46
C CYS A 130 19.17 -13.12 22.80
N PRO A 131 20.31 -12.39 22.81
CA PRO A 131 20.81 -11.73 24.02
C PRO A 131 19.84 -10.69 24.57
N ASP A 132 19.73 -10.57 25.89
CA ASP A 132 18.84 -9.61 26.53
C ASP A 132 19.24 -8.17 26.17
N ASP A 133 20.54 -7.86 26.19
CA ASP A 133 21.07 -6.55 25.82
C ASP A 133 20.69 -6.13 24.40
N LEU A 134 20.63 -7.10 23.46
CA LEU A 134 20.20 -6.83 22.10
C LEU A 134 18.71 -6.48 22.04
N LEU A 135 17.85 -7.22 22.75
CA LEU A 135 16.42 -6.92 22.81
C LEU A 135 16.15 -5.57 23.50
N LEU A 136 16.87 -5.26 24.59
CA LEU A 136 16.81 -3.96 25.26
C LEU A 136 17.26 -2.84 24.32
N SER A 137 18.32 -3.03 23.54
CA SER A 137 18.80 -2.00 22.59
C SER A 137 17.77 -1.69 21.48
N TYR A 138 16.79 -2.57 21.26
CA TYR A 138 15.67 -2.35 20.36
C TYR A 138 14.41 -1.78 21.05
N GLY A 139 14.51 -1.44 22.35
CA GLY A 139 13.42 -0.82 23.10
C GLY A 139 12.40 -1.79 23.70
N VAL A 140 12.74 -3.10 23.80
CA VAL A 140 11.88 -4.08 24.48
C VAL A 140 11.92 -3.81 25.99
N PRO A 141 10.79 -3.55 26.65
CA PRO A 141 10.78 -3.33 28.10
C PRO A 141 11.27 -4.56 28.87
N ALA A 142 12.05 -4.35 29.94
CA ALA A 142 12.70 -5.41 30.69
C ALA A 142 11.73 -6.49 31.21
N GLU A 143 10.51 -6.09 31.61
CA GLU A 143 9.46 -7.00 32.09
C GLU A 143 8.92 -7.96 31.01
N TRP A 144 9.10 -7.65 29.74
CA TRP A 144 8.65 -8.46 28.60
C TRP A 144 9.71 -9.38 28.01
N LEU A 145 10.99 -9.25 28.38
CA LEU A 145 12.11 -10.02 27.81
C LEU A 145 11.89 -11.54 27.89
N SER A 146 11.48 -12.03 29.07
CA SER A 146 11.24 -13.47 29.27
C SER A 146 10.12 -14.00 28.37
N ALA A 147 9.05 -13.22 28.23
CA ALA A 147 7.90 -13.60 27.38
C ALA A 147 8.32 -13.65 25.90
N VAL A 148 9.06 -12.64 25.44
CA VAL A 148 9.55 -12.54 24.05
C VAL A 148 10.49 -13.71 23.71
N LYS A 149 11.37 -14.11 24.63
CA LYS A 149 12.31 -15.24 24.40
C LYS A 149 11.66 -16.62 24.43
N GLN A 150 10.49 -16.76 25.06
CA GLN A 150 9.77 -18.03 25.17
C GLN A 150 8.66 -18.19 24.13
N ALA A 151 8.34 -17.15 23.39
CA ALA A 151 7.25 -17.13 22.44
C ALA A 151 7.63 -17.85 21.12
N ASP A 152 6.70 -18.66 20.62
CA ASP A 152 6.71 -19.14 19.22
C ASP A 152 6.29 -18.02 18.24
N GLU A 153 6.26 -18.31 16.95
CA GLU A 153 5.94 -17.29 15.91
C GLU A 153 4.56 -16.64 16.12
N ASP A 154 3.54 -17.43 16.50
CA ASP A 154 2.18 -16.92 16.72
C ASP A 154 2.07 -16.09 18.01
N ALA A 155 2.71 -16.55 19.08
CA ALA A 155 2.79 -15.83 20.34
C ALA A 155 3.57 -14.52 20.21
N LEU A 156 4.65 -14.46 19.40
CA LEU A 156 5.38 -13.23 19.13
C LEU A 156 4.52 -12.17 18.44
N LEU A 157 3.65 -12.58 17.52
CA LEU A 157 2.69 -11.67 16.89
C LEU A 157 1.72 -11.06 17.91
N THR A 158 1.23 -11.88 18.82
CA THR A 158 0.35 -11.40 19.91
C THR A 158 1.11 -10.46 20.85
N LEU A 159 2.30 -10.85 21.27
CA LEU A 159 3.18 -10.03 22.13
C LEU A 159 3.54 -8.70 21.50
N ALA A 160 3.80 -8.65 20.20
CA ALA A 160 4.12 -7.40 19.50
C ALA A 160 3.03 -6.33 19.65
N GLY A 161 1.75 -6.73 19.78
CA GLY A 161 0.63 -5.82 20.03
C GLY A 161 0.61 -5.20 21.44
N HIS A 162 1.30 -5.80 22.41
CA HIS A 162 1.41 -5.33 23.79
C HIS A 162 2.69 -4.57 24.06
N LEU A 163 3.66 -4.68 23.18
CA LEU A 163 4.94 -3.97 23.29
C LEU A 163 4.86 -2.55 22.73
N PRO A 164 5.79 -1.69 23.14
CA PRO A 164 6.04 -0.47 22.40
C PRO A 164 6.27 -0.76 20.92
N GLY A 165 5.64 0.01 19.98
CA GLY A 165 5.61 -0.32 18.56
C GLY A 165 7.00 -0.55 17.96
N GLU A 166 8.02 0.27 18.36
CA GLU A 166 9.42 0.08 17.94
C GLU A 166 9.99 -1.25 18.41
N ALA A 167 9.64 -1.68 19.61
CA ALA A 167 10.06 -2.97 20.15
C ALA A 167 9.33 -4.12 19.45
N GLY A 168 8.00 -4.00 19.28
CA GLY A 168 7.19 -4.96 18.55
C GLY A 168 7.71 -5.20 17.12
N GLU A 169 7.98 -4.13 16.38
CA GLU A 169 8.54 -4.17 15.03
C GLU A 169 9.91 -4.85 15.01
N ALA A 170 10.79 -4.52 15.94
CA ALA A 170 12.13 -5.09 16.00
C ALA A 170 12.12 -6.60 16.31
N ILE A 171 11.30 -7.06 17.25
CA ILE A 171 11.19 -8.49 17.55
C ILE A 171 10.62 -9.28 16.37
N LEU A 172 9.66 -8.72 15.63
CA LEU A 172 9.10 -9.34 14.44
C LEU A 172 10.14 -9.43 13.30
N GLU A 173 10.92 -8.36 13.09
CA GLU A 173 12.01 -8.37 12.10
C GLU A 173 13.10 -9.39 12.47
N LEU A 174 13.49 -9.47 13.75
CA LEU A 174 14.43 -10.47 14.24
C LEU A 174 13.92 -11.92 14.05
N ALA A 175 12.63 -12.15 14.36
CA ALA A 175 12.00 -13.46 14.23
C ALA A 175 12.02 -13.97 12.78
N THR A 176 11.98 -13.06 11.81
CA THR A 176 12.04 -13.37 10.37
C THR A 176 13.48 -13.44 9.82
N GLY A 177 14.50 -13.38 10.70
CA GLY A 177 15.91 -13.42 10.30
C GLY A 177 16.43 -12.10 9.73
N GLY A 178 15.69 -11.01 9.90
CA GLY A 178 16.14 -9.64 9.62
C GLY A 178 17.13 -9.14 10.67
N LYS A 179 17.75 -8.00 10.39
CA LYS A 179 18.61 -7.28 11.34
C LYS A 179 18.06 -5.88 11.49
N PRO A 180 17.25 -5.59 12.55
CA PRO A 180 16.78 -4.25 12.80
C PRO A 180 17.94 -3.26 12.93
N ALA A 181 17.73 -2.01 12.47
CA ALA A 181 18.72 -0.98 12.64
C ALA A 181 18.89 -0.66 14.15
N PRO A 182 20.11 -0.47 14.65
CA PRO A 182 20.35 -0.05 16.02
C PRO A 182 19.58 1.25 16.32
N ARG A 183 18.97 1.32 17.51
CA ARG A 183 18.27 2.53 17.93
C ARG A 183 19.25 3.62 18.34
N PRO A 184 18.97 4.89 18.01
CA PRO A 184 19.78 5.98 18.54
C PRO A 184 19.66 6.02 20.06
N VAL A 185 20.76 6.10 20.75
CA VAL A 185 20.78 6.26 22.23
C VAL A 185 20.84 7.74 22.55
N VAL A 186 19.81 8.27 23.20
CA VAL A 186 19.77 9.68 23.65
C VAL A 186 20.03 9.73 25.16
N VAL A 187 21.28 9.95 25.51
CA VAL A 187 21.67 10.08 26.92
C VAL A 187 21.56 11.55 27.36
N GLY A 188 20.71 11.85 28.36
CA GLY A 188 20.61 13.16 28.96
C GLY A 188 19.88 14.24 28.17
N GLY A 189 19.10 13.87 27.13
CA GLY A 189 18.30 14.77 26.32
C GLY A 189 16.81 14.79 26.71
N ASP A 190 16.02 15.59 25.98
CA ASP A 190 14.56 15.59 26.07
C ASP A 190 14.02 14.24 25.55
N ALA A 191 13.40 13.45 26.43
CA ALA A 191 12.85 12.13 26.09
C ALA A 191 11.76 12.18 24.98
N PHE A 192 11.08 13.33 24.81
CA PHE A 192 10.15 13.58 23.71
C PHE A 192 10.85 13.84 22.37
N ALA A 193 12.12 14.26 22.39
CA ALA A 193 12.90 14.49 21.18
C ALA A 193 13.44 13.19 20.55
N HIS A 194 13.37 12.06 21.27
CA HIS A 194 13.78 10.77 20.73
C HIS A 194 12.93 10.38 19.52
N PRO A 195 13.51 9.89 18.41
CA PRO A 195 12.74 9.53 17.20
C PRO A 195 11.60 8.55 17.47
N ASP A 196 11.79 7.56 18.33
CA ASP A 196 10.75 6.58 18.68
C ASP A 196 9.66 7.19 19.58
N ALA A 197 9.98 8.16 20.45
CA ALA A 197 9.00 8.90 21.20
C ALA A 197 8.15 9.81 20.30
N GLN A 198 8.76 10.48 19.31
CA GLN A 198 8.07 11.32 18.33
C GLN A 198 7.07 10.56 17.44
N ARG A 199 7.19 9.24 17.36
CA ARG A 199 6.20 8.36 16.69
C ARG A 199 4.87 8.33 17.42
N ARG A 200 4.87 8.46 18.74
CA ARG A 200 3.69 8.30 19.60
C ARG A 200 3.23 9.56 20.24
N PHE A 201 4.17 10.48 20.46
CA PHE A 201 3.95 11.69 21.20
C PHE A 201 4.23 12.88 20.31
N ARG A 202 3.26 13.75 20.20
CA ARG A 202 3.36 14.94 19.38
C ARG A 202 3.30 16.17 20.25
N LEU A 203 4.38 16.95 20.25
CA LEU A 203 4.41 18.26 20.89
C LEU A 203 3.53 19.22 20.06
N MET A 204 2.55 19.84 20.71
CA MET A 204 1.70 20.89 20.12
C MET A 204 2.30 22.25 20.45
N THR A 205 2.66 23.00 19.43
CA THR A 205 3.28 24.31 19.58
C THR A 205 2.26 25.45 19.50
N ASP A 206 1.17 25.23 18.77
CA ASP A 206 0.10 26.20 18.59
C ASP A 206 -1.28 25.53 18.44
N ILE A 207 -2.33 26.35 18.51
CA ILE A 207 -3.74 25.91 18.48
C ILE A 207 -4.13 25.35 17.09
N GLU A 208 -3.54 25.85 16.02
CA GLU A 208 -3.82 25.39 14.66
C GLU A 208 -3.22 24.01 14.42
N GLU A 209 -2.07 23.72 15.01
CA GLU A 209 -1.46 22.39 14.99
C GLU A 209 -2.31 21.38 15.77
N LEU A 210 -2.80 21.76 16.95
CA LEU A 210 -3.72 20.96 17.73
C LEU A 210 -5.03 20.70 16.98
N LYS A 211 -5.61 21.74 16.37
CA LYS A 211 -6.83 21.64 15.56
C LYS A 211 -6.66 20.65 14.42
N ARG A 212 -5.58 20.79 13.64
CA ARG A 212 -5.24 19.85 12.56
C ARG A 212 -5.05 18.41 13.08
N ALA A 213 -4.39 18.24 14.21
CA ALA A 213 -4.20 16.92 14.81
C ALA A 213 -5.52 16.25 15.24
N LEU A 214 -6.50 17.04 15.70
CA LEU A 214 -7.81 16.55 16.15
C LEU A 214 -8.84 16.40 15.02
N GLU A 215 -8.70 17.14 13.91
CA GLU A 215 -9.62 17.07 12.75
C GLU A 215 -9.28 15.91 11.80
N TYR A 216 -7.99 15.61 11.65
CA TYR A 216 -7.48 14.56 10.75
C TYR A 216 -6.62 13.52 11.50
N PRO A 217 -7.19 12.78 12.44
CA PRO A 217 -6.39 11.94 13.33
C PRO A 217 -5.70 10.79 12.61
N TRP A 218 -6.32 10.23 11.56
CA TRP A 218 -5.85 9.05 10.85
C TRP A 218 -4.83 9.36 9.75
N ASP A 219 -5.02 10.42 8.97
CA ASP A 219 -4.24 10.76 7.79
C ASP A 219 -2.76 11.10 8.08
N LYS A 220 -2.44 11.50 9.30
CA LYS A 220 -1.05 11.85 9.67
C LYS A 220 -0.21 10.64 10.04
N TRP A 221 -0.82 9.59 10.54
CA TRP A 221 -0.13 8.35 10.90
C TRP A 221 0.18 7.47 9.69
N THR A 222 -0.60 7.58 8.62
CA THR A 222 -0.35 6.85 7.37
C THR A 222 0.90 7.32 6.63
N ILE A 223 1.47 8.49 6.98
CA ILE A 223 2.66 9.07 6.33
C ILE A 223 3.93 8.85 7.17
N PHE A 224 3.83 8.12 8.28
CA PHE A 224 4.98 7.90 9.15
C PHE A 224 6.00 6.94 8.53
N LEU A 225 7.30 7.29 8.65
CA LEU A 225 8.42 6.51 8.11
C LEU A 225 9.05 5.64 9.20
N HIS A 226 8.96 4.34 9.04
CA HIS A 226 9.64 3.39 9.92
C HIS A 226 11.17 3.52 9.84
N PRO A 227 11.94 3.30 10.92
CA PRO A 227 13.41 3.40 10.89
C PRO A 227 14.08 2.57 9.79
N ALA A 228 13.64 1.32 9.57
CA ALA A 228 14.17 0.49 8.48
C ALA A 228 13.84 1.04 7.08
N GLN A 229 12.72 1.77 6.93
CA GLN A 229 12.37 2.50 5.70
C GLN A 229 13.19 3.78 5.58
N ARG A 230 13.47 4.48 6.70
CA ARG A 230 14.27 5.72 6.73
C ARG A 230 15.67 5.50 6.17
N GLU A 231 16.34 4.40 6.53
CA GLU A 231 17.63 4.03 5.95
C GLU A 231 17.59 4.06 4.41
N TRP A 232 16.51 3.54 3.80
CA TRP A 232 16.35 3.50 2.33
C TRP A 232 15.92 4.84 1.73
N VAL A 233 15.25 5.67 2.49
CA VAL A 233 14.93 7.05 2.10
C VAL A 233 16.17 7.93 2.05
N GLU A 234 17.07 7.80 3.02
CA GLU A 234 18.23 8.68 3.19
C GLU A 234 19.51 8.15 2.51
N LYS A 235 19.55 6.86 2.16
CA LYS A 235 20.72 6.22 1.56
C LYS A 235 21.04 6.76 0.16
N ASP A 236 22.33 6.96 -0.09
CA ASP A 236 22.83 7.25 -1.42
C ASP A 236 23.06 5.98 -2.23
N PHE A 237 22.65 6.02 -3.49
CA PHE A 237 22.74 4.90 -4.42
C PHE A 237 23.57 5.30 -5.66
N ASN A 238 24.55 4.47 -6.01
CA ASN A 238 25.36 4.64 -7.22
C ASN A 238 24.64 4.05 -8.44
N GLY A 239 23.44 4.56 -8.76
CA GLY A 239 22.61 4.10 -9.87
C GLY A 239 21.17 3.81 -9.43
N PRO A 240 20.36 3.16 -10.29
CA PRO A 240 18.95 2.86 -9.98
C PRO A 240 18.80 1.99 -8.74
N ALA A 241 17.85 2.33 -7.88
CA ALA A 241 17.54 1.56 -6.69
C ALA A 241 16.05 1.16 -6.66
N ARG A 242 15.74 0.06 -5.97
CA ARG A 242 14.38 -0.46 -5.87
C ARG A 242 14.04 -0.85 -4.44
N VAL A 243 12.85 -0.45 -3.99
CA VAL A 243 12.21 -1.01 -2.81
C VAL A 243 11.05 -1.89 -3.25
N ALA A 244 11.06 -3.15 -2.81
CA ALA A 244 10.03 -4.14 -3.07
C ALA A 244 9.30 -4.50 -1.76
N GLY A 245 8.25 -5.31 -1.85
CA GLY A 245 7.52 -5.84 -0.70
C GLY A 245 6.05 -6.04 -1.00
N SER A 246 5.37 -6.86 -0.20
CA SER A 246 3.95 -7.13 -0.37
C SER A 246 3.06 -5.90 -0.14
N ALA A 247 1.75 -6.03 -0.43
CA ALA A 247 0.77 -4.98 -0.14
C ALA A 247 0.86 -4.55 1.33
N GLY A 248 0.79 -3.24 1.60
CA GLY A 248 0.77 -2.70 2.97
C GLY A 248 2.12 -2.51 3.66
N THR A 249 3.25 -2.85 3.02
CA THR A 249 4.61 -2.68 3.61
C THR A 249 5.15 -1.24 3.56
N GLY A 250 4.37 -0.27 3.03
CA GLY A 250 4.73 1.15 3.04
C GLY A 250 5.65 1.60 1.91
N LYS A 251 5.71 0.90 0.78
CA LYS A 251 6.49 1.28 -0.40
C LYS A 251 6.22 2.71 -0.87
N THR A 252 4.95 3.06 -0.97
CA THR A 252 4.47 4.41 -1.33
C THR A 252 4.96 5.47 -0.34
N ILE A 253 4.98 5.13 0.96
CA ILE A 253 5.51 6.02 2.00
C ILE A 253 7.01 6.25 1.82
N VAL A 254 7.76 5.21 1.51
CA VAL A 254 9.18 5.34 1.17
C VAL A 254 9.38 6.23 -0.05
N ALA A 255 8.57 6.08 -1.10
CA ALA A 255 8.62 6.91 -2.31
C ALA A 255 8.34 8.39 -2.01
N LEU A 256 7.29 8.70 -1.23
CA LEU A 256 6.94 10.06 -0.80
C LEU A 256 8.07 10.72 0.02
N HIS A 257 8.58 10.00 1.02
CA HIS A 257 9.67 10.51 1.86
C HIS A 257 10.98 10.67 1.09
N ARG A 258 11.27 9.76 0.13
CA ARG A 258 12.44 9.87 -0.76
C ARG A 258 12.37 11.14 -1.60
N ALA A 259 11.21 11.44 -2.18
CA ALA A 259 11.01 12.67 -2.95
C ALA A 259 11.23 13.92 -2.08
N ALA A 260 10.65 13.95 -0.88
CA ALA A 260 10.83 15.03 0.07
C ALA A 260 12.30 15.18 0.52
N PHE A 261 12.97 14.05 0.84
CA PHE A 261 14.38 14.04 1.26
C PHE A 261 15.30 14.61 0.18
N LEU A 262 15.18 14.13 -1.06
CA LEU A 262 16.01 14.61 -2.18
C LEU A 262 15.77 16.10 -2.47
N ALA A 263 14.52 16.55 -2.41
CA ALA A 263 14.20 17.96 -2.58
C ALA A 263 14.75 18.86 -1.45
N ARG A 264 14.85 18.36 -0.21
CA ARG A 264 15.47 19.08 0.92
C ARG A 264 17.00 19.09 0.82
N ALA A 265 17.59 17.92 0.49
CA ALA A 265 19.04 17.75 0.40
C ALA A 265 19.65 18.52 -0.76
N HIS A 266 18.90 18.73 -1.85
CA HIS A 266 19.34 19.39 -3.07
C HIS A 266 18.44 20.58 -3.43
N PRO A 267 18.73 21.79 -2.89
CA PRO A 267 17.85 22.97 -3.00
C PRO A 267 17.56 23.44 -4.44
N ASP A 268 18.41 23.13 -5.40
CA ASP A 268 18.26 23.54 -6.80
C ASP A 268 17.67 22.42 -7.69
N ALA A 269 17.51 21.21 -7.16
CA ALA A 269 17.07 20.07 -7.94
C ALA A 269 15.55 20.03 -8.12
N ARG A 270 15.14 19.55 -9.29
CA ARG A 270 13.75 19.20 -9.61
C ARG A 270 13.53 17.70 -9.46
N VAL A 271 12.48 17.33 -8.74
CA VAL A 271 12.14 15.94 -8.44
C VAL A 271 10.82 15.59 -9.12
N LEU A 272 10.79 14.47 -9.82
CA LEU A 272 9.56 13.86 -10.32
C LEU A 272 9.18 12.68 -9.42
N LEU A 273 7.99 12.70 -8.85
CA LEU A 273 7.33 11.54 -8.27
C LEU A 273 6.20 11.11 -9.20
N THR A 274 6.30 9.93 -9.76
CA THR A 274 5.34 9.44 -10.74
C THR A 274 4.76 8.09 -10.38
N THR A 275 3.58 7.78 -10.90
CA THR A 275 2.87 6.53 -10.69
C THR A 275 2.07 6.14 -11.94
N PHE A 276 1.36 5.02 -11.87
CA PHE A 276 0.67 4.41 -13.02
C PHE A 276 -0.54 5.21 -13.51
N SER A 277 -1.36 5.80 -12.62
CA SER A 277 -2.63 6.44 -13.00
C SER A 277 -2.80 7.83 -12.39
N ASP A 278 -3.68 8.65 -12.99
CA ASP A 278 -3.98 10.00 -12.50
C ASP A 278 -4.66 9.99 -11.13
N ALA A 279 -5.50 8.99 -10.85
CA ALA A 279 -6.13 8.82 -9.54
C ALA A 279 -5.08 8.60 -8.44
N LEU A 280 -4.10 7.72 -8.69
CA LEU A 280 -2.99 7.49 -7.76
C LEU A 280 -2.09 8.73 -7.63
N ALA A 281 -1.82 9.43 -8.72
CA ALA A 281 -1.03 10.66 -8.69
C ALA A 281 -1.72 11.74 -7.83
N SER A 282 -3.04 11.89 -7.96
CA SER A 282 -3.84 12.82 -7.13
C SER A 282 -3.82 12.44 -5.64
N ALA A 283 -3.91 11.13 -5.33
CA ALA A 283 -3.80 10.63 -3.96
C ALA A 283 -2.39 10.90 -3.38
N LEU A 284 -1.33 10.62 -4.15
CA LEU A 284 0.06 10.92 -3.78
C LEU A 284 0.28 12.41 -3.55
N GLN A 285 -0.29 13.28 -4.39
CA GLN A 285 -0.19 14.72 -4.24
C GLN A 285 -0.81 15.20 -2.93
N GLY A 286 -2.00 14.69 -2.57
CA GLY A 286 -2.64 14.99 -1.29
C GLY A 286 -1.82 14.49 -0.08
N GLN A 287 -1.22 13.30 -0.17
CA GLN A 287 -0.34 12.76 0.87
C GLN A 287 0.96 13.56 0.99
N PHE A 288 1.56 13.91 -0.16
CA PHE A 288 2.79 14.69 -0.19
C PHE A 288 2.61 16.08 0.41
N GLN A 289 1.53 16.79 0.06
CA GLN A 289 1.22 18.11 0.64
C GLN A 289 1.08 18.04 2.18
N ARG A 290 0.49 16.96 2.71
CA ARG A 290 0.43 16.72 4.16
C ARG A 290 1.81 16.46 4.77
N LEU A 291 2.66 15.71 4.07
CA LEU A 291 4.03 15.38 4.52
C LEU A 291 4.91 16.64 4.63
N ILE A 292 4.80 17.57 3.68
CA ILE A 292 5.61 18.79 3.60
C ILE A 292 4.88 20.03 4.11
N ALA A 293 3.87 19.86 4.98
CA ALA A 293 3.08 20.97 5.51
C ALA A 293 4.01 22.05 6.11
N GLY A 294 3.95 23.26 5.54
CA GLY A 294 4.80 24.39 5.94
C GLY A 294 6.11 24.54 5.15
N GLU A 295 6.37 23.72 4.12
CA GLU A 295 7.60 23.79 3.30
C GLU A 295 7.29 24.13 1.82
N PRO A 296 6.84 25.36 1.48
CA PRO A 296 6.43 25.72 0.12
C PRO A 296 7.55 25.53 -0.90
N ARG A 297 8.82 25.81 -0.52
CA ARG A 297 9.99 25.63 -1.40
C ARG A 297 10.23 24.18 -1.80
N VAL A 298 9.85 23.22 -0.97
CA VAL A 298 9.90 21.78 -1.31
C VAL A 298 8.76 21.44 -2.24
N ALA A 299 7.55 21.96 -1.99
CA ALA A 299 6.36 21.74 -2.81
C ALA A 299 6.56 22.17 -4.27
N GLU A 300 7.18 23.33 -4.51
CA GLU A 300 7.41 23.91 -5.84
C GLU A 300 8.39 23.09 -6.70
N ARG A 301 9.23 22.26 -6.08
CA ARG A 301 10.27 21.50 -6.76
C ARG A 301 9.96 20.04 -6.98
N VAL A 302 8.88 19.55 -6.40
CA VAL A 302 8.43 18.17 -6.58
C VAL A 302 7.17 18.15 -7.45
N ASP A 303 7.32 17.64 -8.67
CA ASP A 303 6.21 17.42 -9.59
C ASP A 303 5.63 16.01 -9.38
N ILE A 304 4.31 15.91 -9.19
CA ILE A 304 3.63 14.63 -8.93
C ILE A 304 2.58 14.42 -10.00
N ARG A 305 2.79 13.46 -10.90
CA ARG A 305 1.90 13.16 -12.03
C ARG A 305 1.91 11.69 -12.38
N ALA A 306 0.85 11.23 -13.05
CA ALA A 306 0.87 9.94 -13.73
C ALA A 306 1.92 9.93 -14.85
N LEU A 307 2.50 8.75 -15.11
CA LEU A 307 3.60 8.64 -16.10
C LEU A 307 3.16 9.02 -17.51
N ASN A 308 1.93 8.68 -17.92
CA ASN A 308 1.40 9.11 -19.21
C ASN A 308 1.19 10.63 -19.25
N ALA A 309 0.61 11.21 -18.20
CA ALA A 309 0.37 12.66 -18.15
C ALA A 309 1.67 13.49 -18.18
N ILE A 310 2.73 13.05 -17.49
CA ILE A 310 4.04 13.72 -17.62
C ILE A 310 4.65 13.52 -19.01
N GLY A 311 4.46 12.34 -19.62
CA GLY A 311 4.88 12.10 -21.01
C GLY A 311 4.20 13.04 -21.99
N GLU A 312 2.89 13.19 -21.93
CA GLU A 312 2.12 14.11 -22.78
C GLU A 312 2.51 15.57 -22.55
N HIS A 313 2.73 15.96 -21.30
CA HIS A 313 3.18 17.30 -20.94
C HIS A 313 4.56 17.61 -21.54
N LEU A 314 5.54 16.73 -21.34
CA LEU A 314 6.88 16.91 -21.90
C LEU A 314 6.88 16.86 -23.42
N TYR A 315 6.08 15.97 -24.01
CA TYR A 315 5.92 15.91 -25.46
C TYR A 315 5.38 17.22 -26.02
N THR A 316 4.38 17.80 -25.36
CA THR A 316 3.79 19.09 -25.75
C THR A 316 4.83 20.22 -25.71
N LEU A 317 5.73 20.21 -24.72
CA LEU A 317 6.79 21.21 -24.60
C LEU A 317 7.86 21.09 -25.72
N HIS A 318 8.15 19.86 -26.17
CA HIS A 318 9.22 19.64 -27.20
C HIS A 318 8.69 19.64 -28.62
N PHE A 319 7.47 19.13 -28.85
CA PHE A 319 6.97 18.81 -30.19
C PHE A 319 5.59 19.39 -30.52
N GLY A 320 4.92 20.00 -29.53
CA GLY A 320 3.49 20.36 -29.62
C GLY A 320 2.57 19.22 -29.16
N ALA A 321 1.26 19.48 -29.12
CA ALA A 321 0.27 18.53 -28.59
C ALA A 321 0.30 17.18 -29.34
N PRO A 322 0.44 16.04 -28.64
CA PRO A 322 0.46 14.73 -29.29
C PRO A 322 -0.94 14.37 -29.83
N ARG A 323 -0.98 13.82 -31.04
CA ARG A 323 -2.20 13.27 -31.61
C ARG A 323 -2.26 11.76 -31.32
N LEU A 324 -2.79 11.40 -30.16
CA LEU A 324 -2.82 10.02 -29.70
C LEU A 324 -3.97 9.23 -30.35
N VAL A 325 -3.64 8.02 -30.85
CA VAL A 325 -4.62 7.10 -31.42
C VAL A 325 -5.36 6.36 -30.29
N THR A 326 -6.66 6.17 -30.45
CA THR A 326 -7.47 5.41 -29.48
C THR A 326 -7.34 3.90 -29.74
N ARG A 327 -7.58 3.08 -28.70
CA ARG A 327 -7.57 1.62 -28.81
C ARG A 327 -8.62 1.12 -29.81
N GLU A 328 -9.76 1.78 -29.88
CA GLU A 328 -10.83 1.42 -30.81
C GLU A 328 -10.41 1.69 -32.27
N THR A 329 -9.79 2.83 -32.57
CA THR A 329 -9.24 3.14 -33.90
C THR A 329 -8.19 2.12 -34.32
N LEU A 330 -7.29 1.73 -33.40
CA LEU A 330 -6.29 0.68 -33.66
C LEU A 330 -6.92 -0.66 -33.98
N ARG A 331 -7.91 -1.07 -33.17
CA ARG A 331 -8.65 -2.31 -33.41
C ARG A 331 -9.30 -2.33 -34.77
N GLN A 332 -9.91 -1.22 -35.19
CA GLN A 332 -10.52 -1.07 -36.51
C GLN A 332 -9.45 -1.17 -37.61
N TYR A 333 -8.31 -0.48 -37.51
CA TYR A 333 -7.25 -0.51 -38.51
C TYR A 333 -6.66 -1.92 -38.65
N LEU A 334 -6.44 -2.63 -37.55
CA LEU A 334 -5.96 -4.02 -37.58
C LEU A 334 -6.96 -4.96 -38.21
N ALA A 335 -8.25 -4.82 -37.91
CA ALA A 335 -9.30 -5.63 -38.49
C ALA A 335 -9.42 -5.38 -40.00
N GLU A 336 -9.38 -4.12 -40.45
CA GLU A 336 -9.43 -3.76 -41.86
C GLU A 336 -8.19 -4.29 -42.62
N ALA A 337 -7.00 -4.17 -42.06
CA ALA A 337 -5.75 -4.65 -42.65
C ALA A 337 -5.67 -6.18 -42.76
N ALA A 338 -6.34 -6.90 -41.86
CA ALA A 338 -6.40 -8.38 -41.90
C ALA A 338 -7.43 -8.94 -42.84
N GLN A 339 -8.41 -8.13 -43.30
CA GLN A 339 -9.50 -8.60 -44.18
C GLN A 339 -8.98 -9.14 -45.53
N GLY A 340 -9.47 -10.33 -45.92
CA GLY A 340 -9.15 -10.96 -47.21
C GLY A 340 -7.73 -11.55 -47.28
N GLY A 341 -6.90 -11.44 -46.24
CA GLY A 341 -5.55 -12.00 -46.20
C GLY A 341 -5.42 -13.26 -45.32
N PRO A 342 -4.26 -13.90 -45.32
CA PRO A 342 -3.97 -15.06 -44.47
C PRO A 342 -4.14 -14.80 -42.96
N ALA A 343 -4.04 -13.56 -42.55
CA ALA A 343 -4.17 -13.12 -41.16
C ALA A 343 -5.65 -13.01 -40.70
N ALA A 344 -6.63 -13.12 -41.59
CA ALA A 344 -8.06 -13.07 -41.25
C ALA A 344 -8.53 -14.20 -40.29
N ARG A 345 -7.71 -15.23 -40.11
CA ARG A 345 -7.95 -16.33 -39.16
C ARG A 345 -7.66 -15.93 -37.70
N PHE A 346 -6.92 -14.87 -37.46
CA PHE A 346 -6.61 -14.40 -36.11
C PHE A 346 -7.73 -13.49 -35.58
N SER A 347 -8.06 -13.61 -34.29
CA SER A 347 -9.07 -12.73 -33.71
C SER A 347 -8.58 -11.28 -33.66
N ALA A 348 -9.51 -10.33 -33.71
CA ALA A 348 -9.18 -8.91 -33.62
C ALA A 348 -8.51 -8.59 -32.26
N ALA A 349 -8.83 -9.31 -31.19
CA ALA A 349 -8.20 -9.21 -29.90
C ALA A 349 -6.74 -9.64 -29.96
N PHE A 350 -6.45 -10.81 -30.53
CA PHE A 350 -5.07 -11.30 -30.70
C PHE A 350 -4.21 -10.34 -31.54
N LEU A 351 -4.74 -9.83 -32.66
CA LEU A 351 -4.02 -8.87 -33.49
C LEU A 351 -3.67 -7.59 -32.73
N LEU A 352 -4.62 -7.09 -31.94
CA LEU A 352 -4.41 -5.89 -31.13
C LEU A 352 -3.36 -6.12 -30.05
N ASP A 353 -3.45 -7.23 -29.32
CA ASP A 353 -2.54 -7.54 -28.23
C ASP A 353 -1.12 -7.84 -28.75
N GLU A 354 -0.97 -8.62 -29.83
CA GLU A 354 0.31 -8.88 -30.45
C GLU A 354 0.96 -7.57 -31.00
N TRP A 355 0.15 -6.72 -31.62
CA TRP A 355 0.64 -5.44 -32.12
C TRP A 355 1.06 -4.51 -30.96
N ALA A 356 0.20 -4.35 -29.95
CA ALA A 356 0.44 -3.44 -28.83
C ALA A 356 1.62 -3.88 -27.95
N GLU A 357 1.69 -5.17 -27.59
CA GLU A 357 2.67 -5.68 -26.64
C GLU A 357 4.01 -6.07 -27.27
N VAL A 358 4.04 -6.30 -28.58
CA VAL A 358 5.28 -6.66 -29.29
C VAL A 358 5.72 -5.57 -30.23
N VAL A 359 4.90 -5.21 -31.23
CA VAL A 359 5.32 -4.28 -32.27
C VAL A 359 5.46 -2.86 -31.74
N ASP A 360 4.41 -2.35 -31.11
CA ASP A 360 4.38 -0.99 -30.59
C ASP A 360 5.25 -0.84 -29.32
N ALA A 361 5.15 -1.76 -28.36
CA ALA A 361 5.95 -1.70 -27.13
C ALA A 361 7.45 -1.70 -27.42
N TRP A 362 7.91 -2.50 -28.36
CA TRP A 362 9.33 -2.52 -28.74
C TRP A 362 9.68 -1.53 -29.84
N GLN A 363 8.70 -0.81 -30.41
CA GLN A 363 8.87 0.14 -31.52
C GLN A 363 9.55 -0.51 -32.74
N LEU A 364 9.05 -1.70 -33.12
CA LEU A 364 9.61 -2.47 -34.23
C LEU A 364 9.16 -1.85 -35.57
N LYS A 365 10.13 -1.55 -36.44
CA LYS A 365 9.90 -0.87 -37.72
C LYS A 365 10.15 -1.74 -38.94
N ARG A 366 10.79 -2.89 -38.78
CA ARG A 366 11.18 -3.77 -39.87
C ARG A 366 10.83 -5.22 -39.55
N TRP A 367 10.64 -6.00 -40.61
CA TRP A 367 10.38 -7.43 -40.50
C TRP A 367 11.43 -8.18 -39.70
N GLU A 368 12.73 -7.86 -39.95
CA GLU A 368 13.85 -8.53 -39.28
C GLU A 368 13.79 -8.33 -37.76
N ASP A 369 13.40 -7.14 -37.34
CA ASP A 369 13.29 -6.80 -35.91
C ASP A 369 12.14 -7.60 -35.27
N TYR A 370 10.97 -7.71 -35.94
CA TYR A 370 9.83 -8.49 -35.45
C TYR A 370 10.11 -10.00 -35.48
N ARG A 371 10.77 -10.49 -36.55
CA ARG A 371 11.16 -11.89 -36.64
C ARG A 371 12.08 -12.32 -35.50
N ASN A 372 13.00 -11.47 -35.09
CA ASN A 372 14.06 -11.79 -34.14
C ASN A 372 13.77 -11.32 -32.71
N VAL A 373 12.63 -10.62 -32.46
CA VAL A 373 12.32 -10.11 -31.12
C VAL A 373 12.26 -11.22 -30.08
N PRO A 374 12.95 -11.08 -28.93
CA PRO A 374 12.80 -12.04 -27.84
C PRO A 374 11.38 -11.96 -27.26
N ARG A 375 10.68 -13.07 -27.30
CA ARG A 375 9.32 -13.20 -26.76
C ARG A 375 9.38 -13.70 -25.32
N LEU A 376 10.02 -12.93 -24.44
CA LEU A 376 10.10 -13.24 -23.02
C LEU A 376 8.69 -13.18 -22.42
N GLY A 377 8.26 -14.24 -21.77
CA GLY A 377 6.92 -14.35 -21.19
C GLY A 377 5.85 -14.89 -22.13
N ARG A 378 6.03 -14.85 -23.45
CA ARG A 378 5.15 -15.50 -24.41
C ARG A 378 5.70 -16.84 -24.84
N LYS A 379 5.07 -17.92 -24.42
CA LYS A 379 5.48 -19.29 -24.77
C LYS A 379 4.92 -19.73 -26.14
N THR A 380 3.99 -18.99 -26.73
CA THR A 380 3.44 -19.29 -28.05
C THR A 380 4.51 -19.19 -29.11
N ARG A 381 4.95 -20.33 -29.60
CA ARG A 381 5.86 -20.43 -30.75
C ARG A 381 5.06 -20.12 -32.03
N LEU A 382 5.02 -18.86 -32.43
CA LEU A 382 4.54 -18.51 -33.76
C LEU A 382 5.62 -18.91 -34.80
N PRO A 383 5.33 -19.85 -35.71
CA PRO A 383 6.24 -20.17 -36.81
C PRO A 383 6.55 -18.94 -37.65
N GLU A 384 7.73 -18.91 -38.26
CA GLU A 384 8.17 -17.75 -39.07
C GLU A 384 7.17 -17.34 -40.13
N ALA A 385 6.56 -18.33 -40.80
CA ALA A 385 5.51 -18.08 -41.79
C ALA A 385 4.31 -17.30 -41.22
N ARG A 386 3.83 -17.69 -40.02
CA ARG A 386 2.72 -16.98 -39.36
C ARG A 386 3.13 -15.58 -38.90
N ARG A 387 4.38 -15.40 -38.44
CA ARG A 387 4.90 -14.08 -38.15
C ARG A 387 4.96 -13.19 -39.37
N ALA A 388 5.32 -13.73 -40.52
CA ALA A 388 5.33 -12.98 -41.77
C ALA A 388 3.90 -12.53 -42.18
N GLU A 389 2.88 -13.38 -41.98
CA GLU A 389 1.49 -13.01 -42.23
C GLU A 389 1.03 -11.87 -41.28
N LEU A 390 1.36 -11.95 -40.02
CA LEU A 390 1.06 -10.89 -39.01
C LEU A 390 1.79 -9.59 -39.34
N TRP A 391 3.06 -9.69 -39.71
CA TRP A 391 3.83 -8.50 -40.05
C TRP A 391 3.28 -7.71 -41.21
N ALA A 392 2.78 -8.41 -42.23
CA ALA A 392 2.12 -7.77 -43.37
C ALA A 392 0.92 -6.88 -42.95
N VAL A 393 0.14 -7.31 -41.94
CA VAL A 393 -0.93 -6.50 -41.35
C VAL A 393 -0.36 -5.34 -40.53
N PHE A 394 0.63 -5.61 -39.70
CA PHE A 394 1.23 -4.59 -38.81
C PHE A 394 1.96 -3.48 -39.58
N GLU A 395 2.61 -3.84 -40.68
CA GLU A 395 3.26 -2.88 -41.56
C GLU A 395 2.26 -1.91 -42.18
N VAL A 396 1.10 -2.40 -42.67
CA VAL A 396 0.00 -1.58 -43.19
C VAL A 396 -0.49 -0.60 -42.13
N VAL A 397 -0.75 -1.10 -40.91
CA VAL A 397 -1.20 -0.26 -39.76
C VAL A 397 -0.15 0.81 -39.40
N ASN A 398 1.12 0.42 -39.30
CA ASN A 398 2.21 1.34 -39.00
C ASN A 398 2.34 2.45 -40.05
N HIS A 399 2.23 2.11 -41.36
CA HIS A 399 2.25 3.10 -42.43
C HIS A 399 1.05 4.05 -42.38
N ARG A 400 -0.13 3.51 -42.06
CA ARG A 400 -1.35 4.32 -41.94
C ARG A 400 -1.26 5.30 -40.79
N LEU A 401 -0.84 4.84 -39.59
CA LEU A 401 -0.62 5.70 -38.42
C LEU A 401 0.37 6.83 -38.74
N ALA A 402 1.49 6.49 -39.37
CA ALA A 402 2.50 7.47 -39.76
C ALA A 402 1.96 8.48 -40.79
N GLY A 403 1.21 8.00 -41.82
CA GLY A 403 0.62 8.84 -42.87
C GLY A 403 -0.43 9.82 -42.37
N GLU A 404 -1.22 9.41 -41.35
CA GLU A 404 -2.25 10.22 -40.73
C GLU A 404 -1.73 11.06 -39.55
N GLY A 405 -0.45 10.90 -39.18
CA GLY A 405 0.19 11.65 -38.09
C GLY A 405 -0.27 11.22 -36.70
N TRP A 406 -0.80 9.99 -36.54
CA TRP A 406 -1.15 9.41 -35.27
C TRP A 406 0.09 8.94 -34.52
N LEU A 407 0.04 9.07 -33.20
CA LEU A 407 1.02 8.54 -32.26
C LEU A 407 0.36 7.56 -31.31
N THR A 408 1.11 6.55 -30.88
CA THR A 408 0.78 5.79 -29.69
C THR A 408 1.49 6.37 -28.47
N HIS A 409 1.08 6.02 -27.26
CA HIS A 409 1.86 6.35 -26.06
C HIS A 409 3.29 5.78 -26.14
N ALA A 410 3.47 4.58 -26.68
CA ALA A 410 4.77 3.98 -26.87
C ALA A 410 5.65 4.80 -27.82
N GLY A 411 5.09 5.21 -28.97
CA GLY A 411 5.78 6.08 -29.92
C GLY A 411 6.11 7.46 -29.34
N MET A 412 5.21 8.02 -28.53
CA MET A 412 5.43 9.27 -27.80
C MET A 412 6.64 9.15 -26.85
N PHE A 413 6.67 8.11 -26.00
CA PHE A 413 7.78 7.88 -25.07
C PHE A 413 9.10 7.60 -25.77
N ALA A 414 9.08 6.90 -26.91
CA ALA A 414 10.28 6.65 -27.69
C ALA A 414 10.91 7.96 -28.21
N ARG A 415 10.09 8.88 -28.73
CA ARG A 415 10.57 10.20 -29.17
C ARG A 415 11.06 11.06 -28.01
N LEU A 416 10.37 11.03 -26.88
CA LEU A 416 10.79 11.74 -25.68
C LEU A 416 12.13 11.23 -25.14
N ALA A 417 12.34 9.91 -25.13
CA ALA A 417 13.59 9.30 -24.68
C ALA A 417 14.80 9.81 -25.49
N GLU A 418 14.62 10.11 -26.78
CA GLU A 418 15.66 10.72 -27.62
C GLU A 418 15.86 12.21 -27.30
N ALA A 419 14.74 12.95 -27.13
CA ALA A 419 14.77 14.40 -26.92
C ALA A 419 15.36 14.84 -25.57
N ILE A 420 15.13 14.07 -24.50
CA ILE A 420 15.56 14.44 -23.14
C ILE A 420 16.95 13.93 -22.77
N ARG A 421 17.58 13.10 -23.60
CA ARG A 421 18.84 12.40 -23.27
C ARG A 421 19.97 13.35 -22.86
N ASP A 422 20.14 14.44 -23.59
CA ASP A 422 21.21 15.39 -23.34
C ASP A 422 20.86 16.42 -22.26
N ARG A 423 19.57 16.62 -22.01
CA ARG A 423 19.09 17.59 -21.00
C ARG A 423 17.82 17.09 -20.32
N PRO A 424 17.96 16.19 -19.34
CA PRO A 424 16.83 15.68 -18.60
C PRO A 424 16.10 16.80 -17.84
N PRO A 425 14.74 16.82 -17.85
CA PRO A 425 13.97 17.88 -17.20
C PRO A 425 13.89 17.76 -15.67
N TYR A 426 14.29 16.63 -15.12
CA TYR A 426 14.32 16.34 -13.68
C TYR A 426 15.68 15.77 -13.28
N ASP A 427 16.13 16.14 -12.07
CA ASP A 427 17.38 15.64 -11.49
C ASP A 427 17.17 14.28 -10.82
N PHE A 428 16.00 14.07 -10.22
CA PHE A 428 15.64 12.81 -9.56
C PHE A 428 14.24 12.38 -9.99
N VAL A 429 14.08 11.07 -10.20
CA VAL A 429 12.81 10.47 -10.59
C VAL A 429 12.50 9.31 -9.67
N ILE A 430 11.37 9.38 -8.97
CA ILE A 430 10.84 8.35 -8.11
C ILE A 430 9.58 7.78 -8.75
N VAL A 431 9.50 6.46 -8.88
CA VAL A 431 8.37 5.78 -9.50
C VAL A 431 7.70 4.87 -8.49
N ASP A 432 6.46 5.17 -8.15
CA ASP A 432 5.60 4.28 -7.36
C ASP A 432 4.81 3.35 -8.28
N GLU A 433 4.40 2.18 -7.78
CA GLU A 433 3.76 1.09 -8.53
C GLU A 433 4.61 0.66 -9.76
N ALA A 434 5.93 0.56 -9.56
CA ALA A 434 6.90 0.34 -10.63
C ALA A 434 6.74 -1.00 -11.38
N GLN A 435 6.00 -1.98 -10.84
CA GLN A 435 5.70 -3.24 -11.52
C GLN A 435 4.81 -3.08 -12.76
N ASP A 436 4.15 -1.92 -12.92
CA ASP A 436 3.27 -1.63 -14.06
C ASP A 436 3.92 -0.77 -15.15
N ILE A 437 5.20 -0.46 -15.02
CA ILE A 437 5.93 0.29 -16.05
C ILE A 437 6.01 -0.55 -17.32
N SER A 438 5.62 0.02 -18.44
CA SER A 438 5.79 -0.59 -19.77
C SER A 438 7.21 -0.42 -20.31
N ILE A 439 7.56 -1.21 -21.34
CA ILE A 439 8.86 -1.13 -22.00
C ILE A 439 9.19 0.29 -22.50
N PRO A 440 8.28 0.99 -23.22
CA PRO A 440 8.55 2.36 -23.68
C PRO A 440 8.73 3.35 -22.54
N GLN A 441 7.94 3.20 -21.48
CA GLN A 441 8.06 4.03 -20.29
C GLN A 441 9.40 3.81 -19.57
N LEU A 442 9.85 2.54 -19.45
CA LEU A 442 11.16 2.27 -18.85
C LEU A 442 12.32 2.80 -19.69
N ARG A 443 12.24 2.72 -21.03
CA ARG A 443 13.22 3.34 -21.93
C ARG A 443 13.26 4.86 -21.77
N PHE A 444 12.10 5.49 -21.64
CA PHE A 444 12.00 6.91 -21.34
C PHE A 444 12.65 7.25 -19.99
N LEU A 445 12.39 6.48 -18.94
CA LEU A 445 13.02 6.66 -17.63
C LEU A 445 14.54 6.42 -17.69
N ALA A 446 15.01 5.44 -18.45
CA ALA A 446 16.43 5.19 -18.65
C ALA A 446 17.15 6.37 -19.32
N ALA A 447 16.45 7.18 -20.14
CA ALA A 447 17.00 8.38 -20.79
C ALA A 447 17.31 9.54 -19.82
N PHE A 448 16.86 9.46 -18.55
CA PHE A 448 17.25 10.40 -17.49
C PHE A 448 18.66 10.15 -16.93
N ASP A 449 19.54 9.49 -17.66
CA ASP A 449 20.85 9.06 -17.17
C ASP A 449 20.75 8.12 -15.96
N ALA A 450 20.17 6.95 -16.18
CA ALA A 450 19.92 5.95 -15.16
C ALA A 450 21.15 5.52 -14.35
N LYS A 451 22.37 5.79 -14.83
CA LYS A 451 23.64 5.46 -14.16
C LYS A 451 24.07 6.53 -13.16
N ALA A 452 23.49 7.73 -13.22
CA ALA A 452 23.82 8.80 -12.29
C ALA A 452 23.37 8.44 -10.86
N PRO A 453 24.11 8.87 -9.84
CA PRO A 453 23.74 8.60 -8.43
C PRO A 453 22.34 9.15 -8.10
N ASN A 454 21.56 8.35 -7.37
CA ASN A 454 20.22 8.71 -6.90
C ASN A 454 19.17 9.07 -7.97
N ARG A 455 19.52 8.98 -9.26
CA ARG A 455 18.69 9.45 -10.38
C ARG A 455 17.34 8.77 -10.45
N LEU A 456 17.31 7.43 -10.33
CA LEU A 456 16.11 6.64 -10.43
C LEU A 456 15.87 5.83 -9.15
N PHE A 457 14.67 5.93 -8.60
CA PHE A 457 14.23 5.13 -7.47
C PHE A 457 12.86 4.52 -7.76
N PHE A 458 12.71 3.22 -7.57
CA PHE A 458 11.51 2.46 -7.88
C PHE A 458 10.91 1.85 -6.62
N ALA A 459 9.60 1.98 -6.47
CA ALA A 459 8.82 1.32 -5.43
C ALA A 459 7.77 0.42 -6.10
N GLY A 460 7.74 -0.88 -5.78
CA GLY A 460 6.85 -1.81 -6.47
C GLY A 460 6.69 -3.16 -5.78
N ASP A 461 5.69 -3.93 -6.22
CA ASP A 461 5.33 -5.27 -5.72
C ASP A 461 5.12 -6.21 -6.92
N LEU A 462 6.00 -7.20 -7.08
CA LEU A 462 5.88 -8.19 -8.18
C LEU A 462 4.57 -8.98 -8.10
N GLY A 463 4.04 -9.22 -6.90
CA GLY A 463 2.76 -9.89 -6.69
C GLY A 463 1.54 -9.07 -7.12
N GLN A 464 1.71 -7.77 -7.39
CA GLN A 464 0.65 -6.89 -7.90
C GLN A 464 0.83 -6.52 -9.37
N ARG A 465 1.69 -7.23 -10.12
CA ARG A 465 1.83 -7.05 -11.56
C ARG A 465 0.65 -7.69 -12.29
N ILE A 466 -0.25 -6.88 -12.80
CA ILE A 466 -1.46 -7.32 -13.48
C ILE A 466 -1.63 -6.75 -14.90
N PHE A 467 -0.86 -5.70 -15.25
CA PHE A 467 -1.01 -4.98 -16.51
C PHE A 467 0.14 -5.20 -17.49
N GLN A 468 1.29 -5.70 -17.03
CA GLN A 468 2.50 -5.80 -17.84
C GLN A 468 3.07 -7.22 -17.85
N GLN A 469 3.51 -7.65 -19.04
CA GLN A 469 4.28 -8.88 -19.17
C GLN A 469 5.69 -8.73 -18.59
N PRO A 470 6.33 -9.82 -18.14
CA PRO A 470 7.70 -9.76 -17.65
C PRO A 470 8.69 -9.39 -18.74
N PHE A 471 9.57 -8.43 -18.46
CA PHE A 471 10.69 -8.07 -19.32
C PHE A 471 11.92 -7.68 -18.49
N SER A 472 13.11 -7.73 -19.10
CA SER A 472 14.36 -7.39 -18.42
C SER A 472 14.55 -5.88 -18.35
N TRP A 473 14.63 -5.34 -17.13
CA TRP A 473 14.97 -3.94 -16.88
C TRP A 473 16.44 -3.66 -17.18
N ALA A 474 17.32 -4.61 -16.83
CA ALA A 474 18.75 -4.50 -17.09
C ALA A 474 19.06 -4.41 -18.59
N ALA A 475 18.34 -5.18 -19.44
CA ALA A 475 18.47 -5.09 -20.90
C ALA A 475 18.05 -3.72 -21.48
N LEU A 476 17.19 -2.99 -20.76
CA LEU A 476 16.75 -1.63 -21.14
C LEU A 476 17.58 -0.51 -20.48
N GLY A 477 18.66 -0.86 -19.79
CA GLY A 477 19.59 0.12 -19.19
C GLY A 477 19.30 0.46 -17.73
N VAL A 478 18.33 -0.19 -17.08
CA VAL A 478 17.98 0.03 -15.67
C VAL A 478 18.35 -1.20 -14.85
N ASP A 479 19.55 -1.22 -14.29
CA ASP A 479 20.04 -2.33 -13.47
C ASP A 479 19.93 -2.01 -11.98
N VAL A 480 19.04 -2.70 -11.27
CA VAL A 480 18.81 -2.54 -9.83
C VAL A 480 19.47 -3.61 -8.96
N ARG A 481 20.25 -4.55 -9.56
CA ARG A 481 20.91 -5.62 -8.84
C ARG A 481 21.89 -5.07 -7.78
N GLY A 482 21.82 -5.62 -6.57
CA GLY A 482 22.58 -5.14 -5.41
C GLY A 482 22.07 -3.84 -4.80
N ARG A 483 21.04 -3.21 -5.40
CA ARG A 483 20.36 -2.00 -4.92
C ARG A 483 18.84 -2.19 -4.84
N SER A 484 18.42 -3.42 -4.51
CA SER A 484 17.02 -3.78 -4.27
C SER A 484 16.87 -4.30 -2.84
N ARG A 485 15.80 -3.88 -2.14
CA ARG A 485 15.45 -4.37 -0.81
C ARG A 485 13.98 -4.69 -0.72
N THR A 486 13.64 -5.81 -0.10
CA THR A 486 12.27 -6.19 0.22
C THR A 486 11.92 -5.71 1.63
N LEU A 487 10.85 -4.91 1.75
CA LEU A 487 10.25 -4.53 3.02
C LEU A 487 9.45 -5.71 3.56
N ARG A 488 9.64 -6.05 4.83
CA ARG A 488 9.05 -7.24 5.46
C ARG A 488 7.99 -6.93 6.52
N VAL A 489 7.87 -5.68 6.95
CA VAL A 489 6.87 -5.30 7.96
C VAL A 489 5.68 -4.65 7.27
N ASN A 490 4.50 -5.23 7.47
CA ASN A 490 3.24 -4.74 6.93
C ASN A 490 2.49 -3.93 8.00
N TYR A 491 2.24 -2.67 7.68
CA TYR A 491 1.61 -1.68 8.57
C TYR A 491 0.14 -1.43 8.26
N ARG A 492 -0.41 -2.09 7.24
CA ARG A 492 -1.75 -1.79 6.75
C ARG A 492 -2.74 -2.94 6.92
N THR A 493 -2.38 -4.11 6.45
CA THR A 493 -3.27 -5.26 6.38
C THR A 493 -3.08 -6.15 7.61
N SER A 494 -4.16 -6.59 8.24
CA SER A 494 -4.07 -7.52 9.38
C SER A 494 -3.35 -8.81 9.02
N HIS A 495 -2.74 -9.46 10.01
CA HIS A 495 -2.01 -10.70 9.82
C HIS A 495 -2.87 -11.77 9.15
N GLN A 496 -4.11 -11.93 9.62
CA GLN A 496 -5.04 -12.93 9.12
C GLN A 496 -5.40 -12.72 7.65
N ILE A 497 -5.70 -11.48 7.26
CA ILE A 497 -6.01 -11.14 5.86
C ILE A 497 -4.79 -11.39 4.98
N ARG A 498 -3.61 -10.91 5.40
CA ARG A 498 -2.37 -11.07 4.63
C ARG A 498 -2.02 -12.54 4.44
N THR A 499 -2.00 -13.32 5.53
CA THR A 499 -1.65 -14.75 5.48
C THR A 499 -2.60 -15.53 4.58
N GLN A 500 -3.89 -15.18 4.61
CA GLN A 500 -4.88 -15.81 3.74
C GLN A 500 -4.67 -15.42 2.27
N ALA A 501 -4.47 -14.14 1.97
CA ALA A 501 -4.24 -13.67 0.60
C ALA A 501 -2.91 -14.21 0.02
N ASP A 502 -1.86 -14.31 0.83
CA ASP A 502 -0.55 -14.80 0.38
C ASP A 502 -0.60 -16.26 -0.12
N LYS A 503 -1.60 -17.06 0.25
CA LYS A 503 -1.81 -18.42 -0.29
C LYS A 503 -2.11 -18.45 -1.78
N LEU A 504 -2.62 -17.37 -2.35
CA LEU A 504 -2.86 -17.22 -3.78
C LEU A 504 -1.57 -17.13 -4.61
N LEU A 505 -0.45 -16.77 -4.01
CA LEU A 505 0.80 -16.49 -4.72
C LEU A 505 1.92 -17.43 -4.29
N ALA A 506 2.88 -17.63 -5.19
CA ALA A 506 4.09 -18.37 -4.84
C ALA A 506 4.85 -17.67 -3.69
N PRO A 507 5.46 -18.42 -2.76
CA PRO A 507 6.21 -17.87 -1.64
C PRO A 507 7.39 -16.98 -2.06
N GLN A 508 7.94 -17.20 -3.24
CA GLN A 508 8.99 -16.39 -3.85
C GLN A 508 8.59 -16.03 -5.28
N LEU A 509 8.70 -14.75 -5.60
CA LEU A 509 8.52 -14.23 -6.94
C LEU A 509 9.87 -13.74 -7.46
N THR A 510 10.18 -14.11 -8.70
CA THR A 510 11.45 -13.71 -9.33
C THR A 510 11.14 -12.93 -10.60
N ASP A 511 11.80 -11.79 -10.79
CA ASP A 511 11.71 -11.06 -12.04
C ASP A 511 12.67 -11.66 -13.10
N VAL A 512 12.61 -11.17 -14.34
CA VAL A 512 13.41 -11.65 -15.47
C VAL A 512 14.93 -11.45 -15.25
N ASP A 513 15.30 -10.45 -14.44
CA ASP A 513 16.70 -10.11 -14.13
C ASP A 513 17.25 -10.90 -12.92
N GLY A 514 16.45 -11.80 -12.35
CA GLY A 514 16.85 -12.65 -11.23
C GLY A 514 16.74 -12.01 -9.85
N ASN A 515 16.09 -10.83 -9.75
CA ASN A 515 15.79 -10.25 -8.45
C ASN A 515 14.66 -11.06 -7.80
N VAL A 516 14.91 -11.56 -6.58
CA VAL A 516 13.95 -12.35 -5.83
C VAL A 516 13.22 -11.49 -4.81
N GLU A 517 11.91 -11.58 -4.81
CA GLU A 517 11.03 -11.05 -3.77
C GLU A 517 10.52 -12.23 -2.93
N ASP A 518 11.08 -12.40 -1.73
CA ASP A 518 10.67 -13.44 -0.80
C ASP A 518 9.57 -12.92 0.11
N ARG A 519 8.37 -13.47 -0.02
CA ARG A 519 7.16 -13.09 0.71
C ARG A 519 7.06 -13.81 2.06
N ARG A 520 7.78 -14.91 2.23
CA ARG A 520 7.91 -15.61 3.52
C ARG A 520 8.63 -14.69 4.49
N GLY A 521 8.13 -14.54 5.66
CA GLY A 521 8.71 -13.62 6.65
C GLY A 521 8.24 -12.16 6.52
N THR A 522 7.22 -11.88 5.70
CA THR A 522 6.44 -10.65 5.86
C THR A 522 5.57 -10.80 7.10
N VAL A 523 5.60 -9.81 7.99
CA VAL A 523 4.86 -9.82 9.26
C VAL A 523 3.99 -8.59 9.34
N SER A 524 2.71 -8.77 9.72
CA SER A 524 1.81 -7.66 9.97
C SER A 524 1.91 -7.22 11.43
N VAL A 525 1.92 -5.90 11.66
CA VAL A 525 2.07 -5.33 13.02
C VAL A 525 0.79 -5.41 13.86
N PHE A 526 -0.33 -5.84 13.27
CA PHE A 526 -1.58 -6.00 14.01
C PHE A 526 -2.38 -7.21 13.52
N ASN A 527 -3.21 -7.72 14.42
CA ASN A 527 -4.13 -8.81 14.19
C ASN A 527 -5.54 -8.29 13.89
N GLY A 528 -6.31 -9.05 13.13
CA GLY A 528 -7.71 -8.78 12.80
C GLY A 528 -8.54 -10.07 12.88
N PRO A 529 -9.85 -10.00 12.63
CA PRO A 529 -10.67 -11.20 12.51
C PRO A 529 -10.20 -12.04 11.31
N PRO A 530 -10.38 -13.38 11.38
CA PRO A 530 -10.16 -14.24 10.24
C PRO A 530 -11.02 -13.81 9.04
N PRO A 531 -10.51 -13.85 7.81
CA PRO A 531 -11.32 -13.65 6.62
C PRO A 531 -12.50 -14.61 6.55
N VAL A 532 -13.66 -14.12 6.15
CA VAL A 532 -14.85 -14.94 5.92
C VAL A 532 -14.85 -15.38 4.46
N ILE A 533 -14.73 -16.68 4.21
CA ILE A 533 -14.77 -17.26 2.85
C ILE A 533 -15.95 -18.21 2.79
N ARG A 534 -16.90 -17.97 1.85
CA ARG A 534 -18.14 -18.75 1.75
C ARG A 534 -18.57 -18.99 0.30
N VAL A 535 -19.09 -20.18 0.07
CA VAL A 535 -19.73 -20.59 -1.21
C VAL A 535 -21.22 -20.77 -0.95
N PHE A 536 -22.05 -20.28 -1.86
CA PHE A 536 -23.52 -20.28 -1.78
C PHE A 536 -24.13 -21.04 -2.97
N ASP A 537 -25.39 -21.46 -2.84
CA ASP A 537 -26.09 -22.19 -3.89
C ASP A 537 -26.60 -21.26 -5.01
N ASN A 538 -26.81 -19.97 -4.70
CA ASN A 538 -27.31 -18.99 -5.66
C ASN A 538 -26.96 -17.54 -5.25
N GLU A 539 -27.05 -16.62 -6.21
CA GLU A 539 -26.74 -15.19 -6.05
C GLU A 539 -27.60 -14.48 -4.99
N GLY A 540 -28.84 -14.95 -4.79
CA GLY A 540 -29.73 -14.37 -3.78
C GLY A 540 -29.25 -14.65 -2.36
N GLN A 541 -28.78 -15.88 -2.10
CA GLN A 541 -28.17 -16.25 -0.81
C GLN A 541 -26.86 -15.51 -0.58
N GLU A 542 -26.00 -15.42 -1.59
CA GLU A 542 -24.75 -14.67 -1.50
C GLU A 542 -25.01 -13.20 -1.18
N SER A 543 -25.88 -12.52 -1.96
CA SER A 543 -26.19 -11.12 -1.75
C SER A 543 -26.77 -10.84 -0.36
N ALA A 544 -27.61 -11.75 0.15
CA ALA A 544 -28.18 -11.65 1.51
C ALA A 544 -27.12 -11.84 2.59
N ALA A 545 -26.20 -12.78 2.42
CA ALA A 545 -25.11 -13.03 3.37
C ALA A 545 -24.12 -11.85 3.42
N VAL A 546 -23.71 -11.32 2.25
CA VAL A 546 -22.86 -10.13 2.16
C VAL A 546 -23.56 -8.92 2.77
N ALA A 547 -24.87 -8.72 2.51
CA ALA A 547 -25.64 -7.64 3.13
C ALA A 547 -25.66 -7.77 4.67
N GLY A 548 -25.78 -8.97 5.21
CA GLY A 548 -25.68 -9.24 6.64
C GLY A 548 -24.31 -8.82 7.20
N TRP A 549 -23.23 -9.21 6.51
CA TRP A 549 -21.87 -8.85 6.88
C TRP A 549 -21.63 -7.33 6.81
N LEU A 550 -22.12 -6.65 5.79
CA LEU A 550 -22.04 -5.19 5.66
C LEU A 550 -22.73 -4.48 6.84
N LYS A 551 -23.94 -4.93 7.23
CA LYS A 551 -24.66 -4.40 8.41
C LYS A 551 -23.88 -4.56 9.71
N GLU A 552 -23.18 -5.69 9.86
CA GLU A 552 -22.35 -5.95 11.03
C GLU A 552 -21.16 -4.98 11.07
N ARG A 553 -20.46 -4.77 9.94
CA ARG A 553 -19.35 -3.79 9.87
C ARG A 553 -19.79 -2.37 10.17
N MET A 554 -20.97 -1.98 9.71
CA MET A 554 -21.57 -0.68 10.07
C MET A 554 -21.85 -0.54 11.57
N ARG A 555 -22.31 -1.60 12.23
CA ARG A 555 -22.50 -1.62 13.69
C ARG A 555 -21.19 -1.49 14.46
N GLU A 556 -20.09 -1.99 13.91
CA GLU A 556 -18.73 -1.88 14.44
C GLU A 556 -18.07 -0.52 14.09
N SER A 557 -18.86 0.48 13.73
CA SER A 557 -18.43 1.84 13.46
C SER A 557 -17.59 2.04 12.18
N ALA A 558 -17.73 1.17 11.18
CA ALA A 558 -17.19 1.47 9.86
C ALA A 558 -18.06 2.54 9.16
N ALA A 559 -17.45 3.55 8.53
CA ALA A 559 -18.18 4.48 7.68
C ALA A 559 -18.47 3.83 6.30
N PRO A 560 -19.57 4.18 5.60
CA PRO A 560 -19.84 3.64 4.26
C PRO A 560 -18.67 3.81 3.29
N SER A 561 -18.01 4.96 3.31
CA SER A 561 -16.84 5.25 2.47
C SER A 561 -15.60 4.40 2.78
N GLU A 562 -15.56 3.75 3.94
CA GLU A 562 -14.48 2.82 4.34
C GLU A 562 -14.74 1.37 3.88
N ILE A 563 -15.85 1.13 3.16
CA ILE A 563 -16.25 -0.20 2.70
C ILE A 563 -16.16 -0.29 1.18
N GLY A 564 -15.43 -1.29 0.70
CA GLY A 564 -15.34 -1.64 -0.72
C GLY A 564 -16.03 -2.96 -1.03
N ILE A 565 -16.79 -3.03 -2.13
CA ILE A 565 -17.28 -4.27 -2.73
C ILE A 565 -16.57 -4.43 -4.07
N ILE A 566 -15.82 -5.51 -4.22
CA ILE A 566 -14.97 -5.72 -5.38
C ILE A 566 -15.47 -6.94 -6.13
N VAL A 567 -15.64 -6.80 -7.46
CA VAL A 567 -16.04 -7.87 -8.36
C VAL A 567 -15.05 -8.01 -9.51
N ARG A 568 -15.05 -9.17 -10.20
CA ARG A 568 -14.06 -9.42 -11.26
C ARG A 568 -14.24 -8.50 -12.48
N ALA A 569 -15.46 -8.31 -12.92
CA ALA A 569 -15.79 -7.55 -14.12
C ALA A 569 -17.11 -6.77 -13.97
N GLU A 570 -17.38 -5.87 -14.89
CA GLU A 570 -18.58 -5.01 -14.87
C GLU A 570 -19.89 -5.80 -14.87
N ALA A 571 -19.91 -6.98 -15.50
CA ALA A 571 -21.07 -7.86 -15.53
C ALA A 571 -21.57 -8.26 -14.13
N GLN A 572 -20.72 -8.28 -13.11
CA GLN A 572 -21.05 -8.62 -11.73
C GLN A 572 -21.40 -7.40 -10.86
N ILE A 573 -21.28 -6.17 -11.36
CA ILE A 573 -21.64 -4.95 -10.62
C ILE A 573 -23.09 -4.96 -10.13
N PRO A 574 -24.09 -5.40 -10.92
CA PRO A 574 -25.49 -5.50 -10.46
C PRO A 574 -25.66 -6.37 -9.22
N ARG A 575 -24.92 -7.49 -9.12
CA ARG A 575 -24.92 -8.42 -7.98
C ARG A 575 -24.34 -7.74 -6.72
N ALA A 576 -23.23 -7.02 -6.85
CA ALA A 576 -22.65 -6.21 -5.78
C ALA A 576 -23.59 -5.10 -5.30
N ARG A 577 -24.24 -4.40 -6.24
CA ARG A 577 -25.21 -3.35 -5.94
C ARG A 577 -26.40 -3.89 -5.15
N ARG A 578 -26.91 -5.06 -5.53
CA ARG A 578 -28.00 -5.72 -4.80
C ARG A 578 -27.63 -6.03 -3.36
N ALA A 579 -26.40 -6.45 -3.09
CA ALA A 579 -25.93 -6.69 -1.71
C ALA A 579 -25.93 -5.40 -0.88
N ALA A 580 -25.47 -4.27 -1.45
CA ALA A 580 -25.50 -2.97 -0.81
C ALA A 580 -26.95 -2.51 -0.53
N GLU A 581 -27.87 -2.66 -1.49
CA GLU A 581 -29.29 -2.32 -1.35
C GLU A 581 -29.97 -3.14 -0.24
N LEU A 582 -29.72 -4.46 -0.18
CA LEU A 582 -30.23 -5.34 0.88
C LEU A 582 -29.64 -4.96 2.27
N ALA A 583 -28.47 -4.38 2.30
CA ALA A 583 -27.90 -3.81 3.52
C ALA A 583 -28.52 -2.47 3.90
N GLY A 584 -29.28 -1.83 3.02
CA GLY A 584 -29.83 -0.48 3.22
C GLY A 584 -28.77 0.61 3.04
N LEU A 585 -27.71 0.34 2.25
CA LEU A 585 -26.60 1.25 2.01
C LEU A 585 -26.65 1.81 0.59
N SER A 586 -26.39 3.10 0.45
CA SER A 586 -26.14 3.72 -0.85
C SER A 586 -24.81 3.23 -1.40
N SER A 587 -24.73 3.00 -2.71
CA SER A 587 -23.50 2.55 -3.37
C SER A 587 -23.06 3.48 -4.49
N ASN A 588 -21.75 3.66 -4.65
CA ASN A 588 -21.12 4.38 -5.72
C ASN A 588 -20.22 3.43 -6.53
N VAL A 589 -20.49 3.29 -7.84
CA VAL A 589 -19.62 2.52 -8.73
C VAL A 589 -18.46 3.41 -9.14
N LEU A 590 -17.24 2.99 -8.81
CA LEU A 590 -16.04 3.74 -9.13
C LEU A 590 -15.69 3.57 -10.61
N ASP A 591 -15.32 4.66 -11.25
CA ASP A 591 -14.71 4.74 -12.57
C ASP A 591 -13.20 5.01 -12.48
N GLU A 592 -12.55 5.27 -13.60
CA GLU A 592 -11.11 5.58 -13.68
C GLU A 592 -10.70 6.83 -12.87
N ARG A 593 -11.65 7.69 -12.50
CA ARG A 593 -11.41 8.90 -11.67
C ARG A 593 -11.39 8.61 -10.19
N VAL A 594 -11.86 7.42 -9.79
CA VAL A 594 -11.82 6.91 -8.40
C VAL A 594 -12.33 7.92 -7.37
N GLN A 595 -13.55 8.44 -7.57
CA GLN A 595 -14.16 9.38 -6.64
C GLN A 595 -14.94 8.63 -5.55
N ILE A 596 -14.37 8.54 -4.34
CA ILE A 596 -15.05 7.95 -3.17
C ILE A 596 -16.02 8.97 -2.57
N GLN A 597 -17.29 8.57 -2.41
CA GLN A 597 -18.33 9.40 -1.80
C GLN A 597 -18.47 9.06 -0.30
N PRO A 598 -18.56 10.09 0.59
CA PRO A 598 -18.55 9.87 2.05
C PRO A 598 -19.65 8.95 2.58
N ASP A 599 -20.87 9.03 1.99
CA ASP A 599 -22.05 8.33 2.48
C ASP A 599 -22.39 7.07 1.67
N CYS A 600 -21.48 6.62 0.79
CA CYS A 600 -21.69 5.48 -0.09
C CYS A 600 -20.63 4.40 0.12
N VAL A 601 -21.03 3.13 0.01
CA VAL A 601 -20.08 2.04 -0.20
C VAL A 601 -19.54 2.08 -1.63
N SER A 602 -18.25 1.83 -1.80
CA SER A 602 -17.62 1.85 -3.12
C SER A 602 -17.73 0.48 -3.78
N ILE A 603 -18.20 0.44 -5.03
CA ILE A 603 -18.19 -0.79 -5.85
C ILE A 603 -17.19 -0.60 -6.99
N CYS A 604 -16.29 -1.55 -7.19
CA CYS A 604 -15.33 -1.50 -8.30
C CYS A 604 -14.97 -2.89 -8.82
N THR A 605 -14.36 -2.91 -10.01
CA THR A 605 -13.78 -4.14 -10.58
C THR A 605 -12.38 -4.39 -10.00
N MET A 606 -11.92 -5.66 -10.01
CA MET A 606 -10.60 -6.04 -9.51
C MET A 606 -9.44 -5.25 -10.14
N PRO A 607 -9.41 -5.02 -11.48
CA PRO A 607 -8.36 -4.18 -12.06
C PRO A 607 -8.35 -2.75 -11.53
N LEU A 608 -9.53 -2.16 -11.31
CA LEU A 608 -9.67 -0.80 -10.80
C LEU A 608 -9.38 -0.69 -9.30
N ALA A 609 -9.48 -1.80 -8.55
CA ALA A 609 -9.22 -1.84 -7.12
C ALA A 609 -7.74 -1.57 -6.77
N LYS A 610 -6.84 -1.65 -7.76
CA LYS A 610 -5.42 -1.41 -7.54
C LYS A 610 -5.15 0.00 -7.03
N GLY A 611 -4.35 0.09 -5.96
CA GLY A 611 -4.04 1.36 -5.30
C GLY A 611 -5.13 1.88 -4.35
N LEU A 612 -6.34 1.30 -4.36
CA LEU A 612 -7.39 1.61 -3.39
C LEU A 612 -7.11 0.98 -2.03
N GLU A 613 -7.73 1.54 -1.02
CA GLU A 613 -7.64 1.04 0.36
C GLU A 613 -8.99 1.22 1.05
N PHE A 614 -9.48 0.13 1.66
CA PHE A 614 -10.70 0.14 2.43
C PHE A 614 -10.48 -0.50 3.79
N ARG A 615 -11.20 -0.06 4.79
CA ARG A 615 -11.20 -0.69 6.10
C ARG A 615 -11.78 -2.12 6.02
N CYS A 616 -12.88 -2.26 5.28
CA CYS A 616 -13.57 -3.53 5.10
C CYS A 616 -13.80 -3.79 3.60
N VAL A 617 -13.53 -5.01 3.14
CA VAL A 617 -13.73 -5.39 1.74
C VAL A 617 -14.58 -6.65 1.64
N ALA A 618 -15.57 -6.62 0.75
CA ALA A 618 -16.27 -7.80 0.26
C ALA A 618 -15.82 -8.07 -1.19
N VAL A 619 -15.20 -9.21 -1.45
CA VAL A 619 -14.90 -9.71 -2.79
C VAL A 619 -16.00 -10.69 -3.16
N MET A 620 -16.81 -10.35 -4.16
CA MET A 620 -18.02 -11.09 -4.53
C MET A 620 -17.91 -11.74 -5.92
N ALA A 621 -18.78 -12.70 -6.17
CA ALA A 621 -18.91 -13.39 -7.46
C ALA A 621 -17.59 -14.07 -7.86
N CYS A 622 -16.93 -14.75 -6.94
CA CYS A 622 -15.75 -15.57 -7.23
C CYS A 622 -16.16 -16.95 -7.77
N ASP A 623 -17.04 -16.97 -8.74
CA ASP A 623 -17.59 -18.19 -9.36
C ASP A 623 -16.60 -18.74 -10.41
N ASP A 624 -16.72 -20.01 -10.78
CA ASP A 624 -15.80 -20.70 -11.69
C ASP A 624 -15.72 -20.05 -13.09
N GLU A 625 -16.85 -19.63 -13.66
CA GLU A 625 -16.87 -18.96 -14.99
C GLU A 625 -16.49 -17.46 -14.91
N VAL A 626 -16.35 -16.90 -13.71
CA VAL A 626 -16.06 -15.49 -13.47
C VAL A 626 -14.58 -15.29 -13.12
N ILE A 627 -13.96 -16.19 -12.37
CA ILE A 627 -12.55 -16.17 -12.01
C ILE A 627 -11.97 -17.58 -12.16
N PRO A 628 -11.10 -17.81 -13.15
CA PRO A 628 -10.60 -16.88 -14.17
C PRO A 628 -11.68 -16.45 -15.15
N LEU A 629 -11.55 -15.25 -15.73
CA LEU A 629 -12.56 -14.70 -16.64
C LEU A 629 -12.62 -15.54 -17.94
N GLN A 630 -13.76 -16.19 -18.18
CA GLN A 630 -13.95 -17.16 -19.28
C GLN A 630 -13.59 -16.59 -20.65
N SER A 631 -13.95 -15.33 -20.94
CA SER A 631 -13.60 -14.70 -22.23
C SER A 631 -12.09 -14.57 -22.47
N ARG A 632 -11.28 -14.50 -21.41
CA ARG A 632 -9.82 -14.50 -21.55
C ARG A 632 -9.26 -15.89 -21.82
N ILE A 633 -9.94 -16.93 -21.38
CA ILE A 633 -9.57 -18.33 -21.62
C ILE A 633 -9.96 -18.73 -23.05
N GLU A 634 -11.14 -18.34 -23.53
CA GLU A 634 -11.63 -18.65 -24.86
C GLU A 634 -10.78 -18.07 -26.01
N ASP A 635 -10.12 -16.92 -25.75
CA ASP A 635 -9.22 -16.28 -26.72
C ASP A 635 -7.83 -16.95 -26.80
N ILE A 636 -7.56 -18.00 -26.00
CA ILE A 636 -6.24 -18.65 -25.90
C ILE A 636 -6.09 -19.73 -26.96
N ALA A 637 -4.96 -19.66 -27.67
CA ALA A 637 -4.61 -20.65 -28.71
C ALA A 637 -3.61 -21.72 -28.25
N ASP A 638 -2.99 -21.59 -27.06
CA ASP A 638 -1.91 -22.44 -26.57
C ASP A 638 -1.96 -22.61 -25.03
N GLU A 639 -1.64 -23.81 -24.54
CA GLU A 639 -1.64 -24.18 -23.11
C GLU A 639 -0.72 -23.28 -22.25
N SER A 640 0.33 -22.70 -22.84
CA SER A 640 1.26 -21.81 -22.14
C SER A 640 0.70 -20.41 -21.92
N ASP A 641 -0.18 -19.93 -22.77
CA ASP A 641 -0.88 -18.66 -22.60
C ASP A 641 -1.97 -18.79 -21.53
N LEU A 642 -2.50 -20.02 -21.36
CA LEU A 642 -3.44 -20.35 -20.30
C LEU A 642 -2.82 -20.14 -18.90
N GLU A 643 -1.58 -20.65 -18.66
CA GLU A 643 -0.89 -20.47 -17.39
C GLU A 643 -0.69 -18.98 -17.04
N GLU A 644 -0.41 -18.14 -18.04
CA GLU A 644 -0.26 -16.70 -17.85
C GLU A 644 -1.58 -16.01 -17.48
N VAL A 645 -2.68 -16.39 -18.14
CA VAL A 645 -4.02 -15.90 -17.77
C VAL A 645 -4.35 -16.29 -16.34
N TYR A 646 -4.13 -17.55 -15.96
CA TYR A 646 -4.35 -18.03 -14.60
C TYR A 646 -3.53 -17.25 -13.58
N ASN A 647 -2.25 -17.01 -13.85
CA ASN A 647 -1.38 -16.23 -12.96
C ASN A 647 -1.88 -14.77 -12.82
N THR A 648 -2.31 -14.15 -13.92
CA THR A 648 -2.87 -12.79 -13.87
C THR A 648 -4.17 -12.76 -13.07
N GLU A 649 -5.06 -13.73 -13.22
CA GLU A 649 -6.33 -13.82 -12.49
C GLU A 649 -6.08 -14.06 -10.98
N ARG A 650 -5.08 -14.88 -10.62
CA ARG A 650 -4.63 -15.04 -9.23
C ARG A 650 -4.11 -13.73 -8.63
N HIS A 651 -3.32 -12.99 -9.39
CA HIS A 651 -2.82 -11.69 -8.97
C HIS A 651 -3.97 -10.66 -8.79
N LEU A 652 -4.99 -10.69 -9.66
CA LEU A 652 -6.18 -9.84 -9.51
C LEU A 652 -6.95 -10.15 -8.24
N LEU A 653 -7.18 -11.42 -7.92
CA LEU A 653 -7.84 -11.82 -6.69
C LEU A 653 -6.99 -11.46 -5.46
N TYR A 654 -5.67 -11.67 -5.52
CA TYR A 654 -4.74 -11.23 -4.48
C TYR A 654 -4.82 -9.72 -4.24
N VAL A 655 -4.79 -8.92 -5.31
CA VAL A 655 -4.93 -7.46 -5.20
C VAL A 655 -6.25 -7.12 -4.53
N ALA A 656 -7.37 -7.69 -4.93
CA ALA A 656 -8.68 -7.43 -4.34
C ALA A 656 -8.71 -7.75 -2.83
N CYS A 657 -8.23 -8.92 -2.43
CA CYS A 657 -8.16 -9.32 -1.02
C CYS A 657 -7.29 -8.38 -0.18
N THR A 658 -6.15 -7.94 -0.72
CA THR A 658 -5.20 -7.05 -0.03
C THR A 658 -5.62 -5.58 0.01
N ARG A 659 -6.77 -5.22 -0.55
CA ARG A 659 -7.38 -3.89 -0.36
C ARG A 659 -7.99 -3.73 1.02
N ALA A 660 -8.31 -4.84 1.69
CA ALA A 660 -8.84 -4.86 3.04
C ALA A 660 -7.75 -4.57 4.09
N ARG A 661 -8.09 -3.70 5.05
CA ARG A 661 -7.25 -3.42 6.20
C ARG A 661 -7.63 -4.28 7.41
N ASP A 662 -8.89 -4.21 7.84
CA ASP A 662 -9.38 -4.77 9.10
C ASP A 662 -10.23 -6.03 8.90
N ALA A 663 -11.10 -6.09 7.88
CA ALA A 663 -12.01 -7.19 7.65
C ALA A 663 -12.18 -7.53 6.16
N LEU A 664 -12.16 -8.83 5.84
CA LEU A 664 -12.29 -9.35 4.48
C LEU A 664 -13.40 -10.43 4.43
N HIS A 665 -14.28 -10.29 3.45
CA HIS A 665 -15.26 -11.31 3.06
C HIS A 665 -15.03 -11.71 1.61
N VAL A 666 -14.91 -13.00 1.31
CA VAL A 666 -14.80 -13.54 -0.06
C VAL A 666 -15.97 -14.47 -0.29
N SER A 667 -16.70 -14.30 -1.38
CA SER A 667 -17.89 -15.09 -1.68
C SER A 667 -17.98 -15.53 -3.12
N ALA A 668 -18.59 -16.70 -3.32
CA ALA A 668 -18.87 -17.29 -4.62
C ALA A 668 -20.22 -17.99 -4.61
N VAL A 669 -20.77 -18.24 -5.80
CA VAL A 669 -21.85 -19.21 -6.04
C VAL A 669 -21.25 -20.49 -6.62
N ALA A 670 -21.80 -21.63 -6.24
CA ALA A 670 -21.35 -22.92 -6.74
C ALA A 670 -21.70 -23.11 -8.24
N PRO A 671 -20.76 -23.61 -9.05
CA PRO A 671 -19.40 -23.99 -8.72
C PRO A 671 -18.50 -22.76 -8.47
N ALA A 672 -17.72 -22.81 -7.37
CA ALA A 672 -16.80 -21.74 -7.03
C ALA A 672 -15.49 -21.84 -7.83
N SER A 673 -14.84 -20.70 -8.04
CA SER A 673 -13.50 -20.64 -8.61
C SER A 673 -12.53 -21.57 -7.89
N GLU A 674 -11.68 -22.27 -8.62
CA GLU A 674 -10.61 -23.12 -8.05
C GLU A 674 -9.67 -22.34 -7.13
N PHE A 675 -9.49 -21.03 -7.36
CA PHE A 675 -8.64 -20.16 -6.52
C PHE A 675 -9.18 -19.99 -5.08
N LEU A 676 -10.50 -20.20 -4.87
CA LEU A 676 -11.05 -20.24 -3.52
C LEU A 676 -10.58 -21.48 -2.76
N SER A 677 -10.28 -22.57 -3.45
CA SER A 677 -9.73 -23.77 -2.81
C SER A 677 -8.36 -23.51 -2.20
N ASP A 678 -7.54 -22.67 -2.85
CA ASP A 678 -6.24 -22.25 -2.31
C ASP A 678 -6.43 -21.40 -1.03
N LEU A 679 -7.43 -20.54 -1.02
CA LEU A 679 -7.76 -19.75 0.17
C LEU A 679 -8.33 -20.58 1.32
N LEU A 680 -9.01 -21.68 1.04
CA LEU A 680 -9.63 -22.54 2.07
C LEU A 680 -8.67 -23.55 2.71
N GLN A 681 -7.55 -23.85 2.05
CA GLN A 681 -6.46 -24.68 2.62
C GLN A 681 -5.70 -23.93 3.70
#